data_162fbb810fc11ec8a1c461e4365bbd5c
#
_entry.id   162fbb810fc11ec8a1c461e4365bbd5c
#
_cell.length_a   1.000
_cell.length_b   1.000
_cell.length_c   1.000
_cell.angle_alpha   90.00
_cell.angle_beta   90.00
_cell.angle_gamma   90.00
#
_symmetry.space_group_name_H-M   'P 1'
#
loop_
_entity.id
_entity.type
_entity.pdbx_description
1 polymer ?
#
loop_
_entity_poly.entity_id
_entity_poly.type
_entity_poly.pdbx_seq_one_letter_code
_entity_poly.pdbx_strand_id
1 'polypeptide(L)'
;MNDTKIKLPQKGQNTVEFKNFQNKERVPFIIYADCESLLIPSAAPQEPKNTEVFQNHKTLSIGYYLKCSFDDSLSVYKASPRDEENPAKWFSLELKNLADNLDSIFKNPVPMETLSPQQLAAFRNDMTCHIRKKKIAYGDVKVRDHCHLTGKYRGPAHQDCNINYHESQIIPVVFHNLSGYDAHFIIESIATEFDGTVNLLPINKEKYISFTKNVKGGFLKFRFIDSFKFMASSLDKLASYLEEYKIVNSVFSNYSDDKIQLLTRKGVFPYEYIDSREKLDETELPPKDKFYSTLNDSNVSDEDYAHAQKVWSEFSCQNFRNQCLISYGLDPAHYYTTPGLTWDAMLKYTEVRLELLTDIDMVMFIERGIRGGVSQCTNRYAKANNHYMEQFDKNEDTSYIVYFDANNLYGWAMVQPLPYGGFKWVENVDNSFDFNVADDAPTGYILEVDLDYPDHLHDKHSDFPFCPERSKPPGLKKEKLLTTLLPKRKHVLHYRALKQAIANGLVLVKIHRVIKFEQSTWLKSYIDFNTTQRTNASNEFEKNLLKLMNNAVFGKTMENVRKHVDIKLVTKWEGRYGAEALIAKPNFHSRAIFNENLVAVELRKMEVLMNKPVYVGLTVLDVSKTLIYDFHYDYMLNKYDEKKLKLLYTDTDSLIYEIKCSDIYADMKQDIMKFDTSDYPVNNVYNIPQANKKILGLMKDECNGKIVTEFVGLRSKIYSVRVEGKDLIKKAKGVKAEVVKKNIDFDDYVYCLRNIKMQSRTQYSIRSNLHKVQTLKQTKIALSPYDDKRYLIEKSTDTLAWGHCKIIEIDDDDENKLM
;
A
#
# COMPACT_ATOMS: atom_id res chain seq x y z
N MET A 1 -12.06 25.05 13.81
CA MET A 1 -11.28 25.43 12.63
C MET A 1 -9.84 25.02 12.85
N ASN A 2 -9.16 24.48 11.85
CA ASN A 2 -7.73 24.19 11.97
C ASN A 2 -6.96 25.50 11.72
N ASP A 3 -6.37 26.06 12.74
CA ASP A 3 -5.56 27.28 12.65
C ASP A 3 -4.17 27.03 12.00
N THR A 4 -4.10 26.02 11.15
CA THR A 4 -2.87 25.62 10.46
C THR A 4 -2.65 26.49 9.23
N LYS A 5 -1.54 27.21 9.20
CA LYS A 5 -1.13 28.01 8.03
C LYS A 5 -0.77 27.09 6.86
N ILE A 6 -1.44 27.29 5.71
CA ILE A 6 -1.05 26.64 4.46
C ILE A 6 0.14 27.38 3.86
N LYS A 7 1.20 26.63 3.55
CA LYS A 7 2.39 27.14 2.88
C LYS A 7 2.46 26.59 1.48
N LEU A 8 2.34 27.47 0.50
CA LEU A 8 2.47 27.15 -0.92
C LEU A 8 3.93 27.31 -1.38
N PRO A 9 4.37 26.57 -2.40
CA PRO A 9 5.63 26.82 -3.08
C PRO A 9 5.69 28.25 -3.65
N GLN A 10 6.87 28.83 -3.65
CA GLN A 10 7.08 30.15 -4.26
C GLN A 10 7.21 30.02 -5.77
N LYS A 11 6.66 30.98 -6.52
CA LYS A 11 6.77 31.03 -7.99
C LYS A 11 8.26 31.09 -8.38
N GLY A 12 8.67 30.24 -9.33
CA GLY A 12 10.07 30.08 -9.74
C GLY A 12 10.87 29.04 -8.93
N GLN A 13 10.37 28.60 -7.74
CA GLN A 13 10.93 27.51 -6.93
C GLN A 13 9.92 26.36 -6.72
N ASN A 14 8.87 26.35 -7.54
CA ASN A 14 7.73 25.44 -7.44
C ASN A 14 7.88 24.21 -8.36
N THR A 15 9.07 23.64 -8.42
CA THR A 15 9.31 22.42 -9.19
C THR A 15 9.77 21.28 -8.28
N VAL A 16 9.33 20.06 -8.59
CA VAL A 16 9.82 18.81 -8.00
C VAL A 16 10.64 18.08 -9.03
N GLU A 17 11.90 17.82 -8.69
CA GLU A 17 12.84 17.05 -9.48
C GLU A 17 13.69 16.17 -8.57
N PHE A 18 14.40 15.18 -9.14
CA PHE A 18 15.29 14.33 -8.36
C PHE A 18 16.47 15.14 -7.79
N LYS A 19 16.74 14.99 -6.48
CA LYS A 19 17.83 15.71 -5.76
C LYS A 19 18.70 14.79 -4.92
N ASN A 20 18.27 13.56 -4.63
CA ASN A 20 18.91 12.67 -3.68
C ASN A 20 20.03 11.82 -4.30
N PHE A 21 20.96 12.49 -5.01
CA PHE A 21 22.06 11.83 -5.74
C PHE A 21 22.96 10.97 -4.85
N GLN A 22 23.11 11.32 -3.55
CA GLN A 22 23.88 10.55 -2.58
C GLN A 22 23.25 9.19 -2.24
N ASN A 23 21.94 9.01 -2.46
CA ASN A 23 21.25 7.76 -2.14
C ASN A 23 21.61 6.59 -3.07
N LYS A 24 22.46 6.80 -4.06
CA LYS A 24 23.08 5.73 -4.87
C LYS A 24 24.18 5.00 -4.11
N GLU A 25 24.81 5.66 -3.10
CA GLU A 25 25.83 5.04 -2.28
C GLU A 25 25.20 4.13 -1.22
N ARG A 26 25.84 2.98 -0.96
CA ARG A 26 25.41 2.11 0.13
C ARG A 26 25.62 2.81 1.47
N VAL A 27 24.68 2.66 2.40
CA VAL A 27 24.94 3.07 3.77
C VAL A 27 26.12 2.28 4.32
N PRO A 28 27.09 2.94 4.99
CA PRO A 28 28.30 2.29 5.47
C PRO A 28 28.01 1.14 6.43
N PHE A 29 27.08 1.35 7.36
CA PHE A 29 26.65 0.38 8.36
C PHE A 29 25.13 0.25 8.37
N ILE A 30 24.63 -0.97 8.58
CA ILE A 30 23.21 -1.27 8.76
C ILE A 30 23.06 -2.38 9.81
N ILE A 31 22.04 -2.28 10.64
CA ILE A 31 21.70 -3.26 11.68
C ILE A 31 20.40 -3.93 11.27
N TYR A 32 20.36 -5.26 11.31
CA TYR A 32 19.14 -6.05 11.21
C TYR A 32 18.89 -6.66 12.57
N ALA A 33 17.68 -6.51 13.09
CA ALA A 33 17.34 -6.96 14.42
C ALA A 33 15.93 -7.57 14.44
N ASP A 34 15.69 -8.44 15.41
CA ASP A 34 14.41 -9.07 15.65
C ASP A 34 14.21 -9.33 17.17
N CYS A 35 12.92 -9.37 17.59
CA CYS A 35 12.54 -9.63 18.98
C CYS A 35 11.69 -10.90 19.07
N GLU A 36 12.00 -11.79 20.01
CA GLU A 36 11.13 -12.88 20.41
C GLU A 36 10.38 -12.53 21.69
N SER A 37 9.16 -13.05 21.84
CA SER A 37 8.26 -12.71 22.95
C SER A 37 7.65 -13.94 23.58
N LEU A 38 7.51 -13.91 24.92
CA LEU A 38 6.65 -14.81 25.70
C LEU A 38 5.19 -14.39 25.54
N LEU A 39 4.30 -15.37 25.40
CA LEU A 39 2.86 -15.18 25.36
C LEU A 39 2.23 -15.60 26.69
N ILE A 40 2.11 -14.65 27.62
CA ILE A 40 1.64 -14.89 28.97
C ILE A 40 0.11 -14.89 29.00
N PRO A 41 -0.57 -16.01 29.35
CA PRO A 41 -2.02 -16.05 29.42
C PRO A 41 -2.59 -15.00 30.36
N SER A 42 -3.70 -14.41 30.02
CA SER A 42 -4.44 -13.47 30.87
C SER A 42 -5.55 -14.19 31.62
N ALA A 43 -5.84 -13.77 32.88
CA ALA A 43 -6.98 -14.30 33.62
C ALA A 43 -8.28 -14.02 32.86
N ALA A 44 -9.18 -14.99 32.79
CA ALA A 44 -10.48 -14.82 32.17
C ALA A 44 -11.28 -13.75 32.92
N PRO A 45 -11.99 -12.84 32.22
CA PRO A 45 -12.84 -11.84 32.88
C PRO A 45 -14.02 -12.52 33.58
N GLN A 46 -14.47 -11.93 34.70
CA GLN A 46 -15.60 -12.45 35.48
C GLN A 46 -16.91 -12.43 34.68
N GLU A 47 -17.05 -11.51 33.74
CA GLU A 47 -18.19 -11.42 32.81
C GLU A 47 -17.69 -11.46 31.34
N PRO A 48 -18.37 -12.19 30.44
CA PRO A 48 -17.99 -12.26 29.04
C PRO A 48 -18.20 -10.92 28.35
N LYS A 49 -17.16 -10.42 27.68
CA LYS A 49 -17.17 -9.18 26.90
C LYS A 49 -16.96 -9.47 25.42
N ASN A 50 -17.47 -8.58 24.54
CA ASN A 50 -17.22 -8.67 23.09
C ASN A 50 -15.73 -8.53 22.73
N THR A 51 -14.90 -8.03 23.65
CA THR A 51 -13.44 -7.93 23.50
C THR A 51 -12.80 -8.24 24.83
N GLU A 52 -11.91 -9.21 24.84
CA GLU A 52 -11.19 -9.71 26.02
C GLU A 52 -9.71 -9.78 25.73
N VAL A 53 -8.86 -9.52 26.75
CA VAL A 53 -7.42 -9.80 26.68
C VAL A 53 -7.21 -11.29 26.86
N PHE A 54 -6.68 -11.95 25.85
CA PHE A 54 -6.41 -13.38 25.88
C PHE A 54 -4.98 -13.67 26.39
N GLN A 55 -3.99 -12.90 25.91
CA GLN A 55 -2.59 -13.01 26.30
C GLN A 55 -1.92 -11.64 26.34
N ASN A 56 -0.94 -11.50 27.24
CA ASN A 56 -0.01 -10.38 27.27
C ASN A 56 1.34 -10.82 26.70
N HIS A 57 1.97 -9.95 25.90
CA HIS A 57 3.26 -10.24 25.29
C HIS A 57 4.37 -9.55 26.08
N LYS A 58 5.46 -10.29 26.39
CA LYS A 58 6.65 -9.78 27.08
C LYS A 58 7.89 -10.17 26.28
N THR A 59 8.83 -9.24 26.09
CA THR A 59 10.09 -9.51 25.38
C THR A 59 10.86 -10.64 26.06
N LEU A 60 11.27 -11.64 25.29
CA LEU A 60 12.07 -12.78 25.70
C LEU A 60 13.55 -12.58 25.35
N SER A 61 13.83 -12.24 24.10
CA SER A 61 15.19 -12.01 23.60
C SER A 61 15.20 -11.00 22.46
N ILE A 62 16.36 -10.40 22.21
CA ILE A 62 16.62 -9.57 21.03
C ILE A 62 17.95 -9.99 20.42
N GLY A 63 17.95 -10.28 19.11
CA GLY A 63 19.15 -10.52 18.34
C GLY A 63 19.36 -9.43 17.28
N TYR A 64 20.64 -9.13 16.97
CA TYR A 64 20.95 -8.21 15.89
C TYR A 64 22.20 -8.63 15.10
N TYR A 65 22.23 -8.25 13.84
CA TYR A 65 23.36 -8.38 12.95
C TYR A 65 23.78 -7.00 12.41
N LEU A 66 24.98 -6.56 12.77
CA LEU A 66 25.61 -5.36 12.18
C LEU A 66 26.31 -5.79 10.89
N LYS A 67 25.95 -5.18 9.76
CA LYS A 67 26.63 -5.35 8.47
C LYS A 67 27.40 -4.07 8.09
N CYS A 68 28.68 -4.19 7.86
CA CYS A 68 29.50 -3.18 7.21
C CYS A 68 29.51 -3.40 5.69
N SER A 69 29.40 -2.30 4.89
CA SER A 69 29.31 -2.39 3.43
C SER A 69 30.68 -2.43 2.74
N PHE A 70 31.79 -2.12 3.44
CA PHE A 70 33.12 -1.97 2.89
C PHE A 70 34.19 -2.82 3.57
N ASP A 71 33.94 -3.33 4.78
CA ASP A 71 34.83 -4.20 5.54
C ASP A 71 34.05 -5.25 6.32
N ASP A 72 34.08 -6.50 5.88
CA ASP A 72 33.34 -7.58 6.52
C ASP A 72 33.83 -7.93 7.92
N SER A 73 35.09 -7.60 8.28
CA SER A 73 35.62 -7.82 9.62
C SER A 73 34.92 -6.97 10.70
N LEU A 74 34.28 -5.89 10.31
CA LEU A 74 33.46 -5.03 11.16
C LEU A 74 31.99 -5.53 11.27
N SER A 75 31.62 -6.58 10.55
CA SER A 75 30.28 -7.17 10.64
C SER A 75 30.20 -8.13 11.80
N VAL A 76 29.15 -8.07 12.63
CA VAL A 76 29.03 -8.88 13.83
C VAL A 76 27.58 -9.25 14.12
N TYR A 77 27.36 -10.49 14.55
CA TYR A 77 26.08 -10.96 15.12
C TYR A 77 26.16 -10.98 16.65
N LYS A 78 25.12 -10.52 17.32
CA LYS A 78 24.94 -10.61 18.77
C LYS A 78 23.48 -10.86 19.13
N ALA A 79 23.26 -11.56 20.24
CA ALA A 79 21.94 -11.75 20.83
C ALA A 79 22.02 -11.47 22.35
N SER A 80 20.89 -11.11 22.95
CA SER A 80 20.81 -10.92 24.41
C SER A 80 21.14 -12.22 25.13
N PRO A 81 21.85 -12.17 26.27
CA PRO A 81 22.08 -13.32 27.12
C PRO A 81 20.75 -14.02 27.50
N ARG A 82 20.80 -15.35 27.72
CA ARG A 82 19.60 -16.13 28.08
C ARG A 82 18.95 -15.67 29.38
N ASP A 83 19.79 -15.25 30.34
CA ASP A 83 19.42 -14.77 31.66
C ASP A 83 19.10 -13.26 31.71
N GLU A 84 19.15 -12.56 30.57
CA GLU A 84 18.85 -11.13 30.52
C GLU A 84 17.37 -10.85 30.82
N GLU A 85 17.11 -10.21 31.96
CA GLU A 85 15.72 -9.89 32.36
C GLU A 85 15.06 -8.82 31.49
N ASN A 86 15.86 -7.89 30.93
CA ASN A 86 15.38 -6.80 30.09
C ASN A 86 16.17 -6.72 28.77
N PRO A 87 15.86 -7.58 27.80
CA PRO A 87 16.55 -7.58 26.50
C PRO A 87 16.51 -6.24 25.76
N ALA A 88 15.45 -5.45 25.94
CA ALA A 88 15.31 -4.12 25.31
C ALA A 88 16.34 -3.10 25.88
N LYS A 89 16.59 -3.18 27.17
CA LYS A 89 17.65 -2.40 27.83
C LYS A 89 19.02 -2.83 27.34
N TRP A 90 19.31 -4.13 27.34
CA TRP A 90 20.55 -4.67 26.80
C TRP A 90 20.80 -4.19 25.37
N PHE A 91 19.82 -4.30 24.49
CA PHE A 91 19.92 -3.85 23.09
C PHE A 91 20.20 -2.36 22.99
N SER A 92 19.58 -1.54 23.82
CA SER A 92 19.82 -0.08 23.84
C SER A 92 21.25 0.25 24.24
N LEU A 93 21.82 -0.44 25.22
CA LEU A 93 23.20 -0.26 25.65
C LEU A 93 24.20 -0.76 24.59
N GLU A 94 23.89 -1.86 23.90
CA GLU A 94 24.67 -2.34 22.75
C GLU A 94 24.71 -1.31 21.61
N LEU A 95 23.58 -0.67 21.30
CA LEU A 95 23.56 0.42 20.30
C LEU A 95 24.41 1.61 20.74
N LYS A 96 24.42 1.96 22.03
CA LYS A 96 25.30 3.00 22.54
C LYS A 96 26.78 2.65 22.36
N ASN A 97 27.18 1.42 22.75
CA ASN A 97 28.54 0.94 22.59
C ASN A 97 28.96 0.93 21.11
N LEU A 98 28.05 0.51 20.21
CA LEU A 98 28.29 0.59 18.76
C LEU A 98 28.49 2.02 18.29
N ALA A 99 27.68 2.97 18.77
CA ALA A 99 27.84 4.39 18.40
C ALA A 99 29.22 4.91 18.79
N ASP A 100 29.68 4.61 20.01
CA ASP A 100 30.99 5.07 20.51
C ASP A 100 32.14 4.48 19.68
N ASN A 101 32.04 3.20 19.28
CA ASN A 101 33.04 2.52 18.44
C ASN A 101 33.05 3.06 17.00
N LEU A 102 31.88 3.20 16.38
CA LEU A 102 31.75 3.62 14.98
C LEU A 102 32.04 5.12 14.80
N ASP A 103 31.77 5.95 15.81
CA ASP A 103 32.07 7.39 15.77
C ASP A 103 33.57 7.65 15.53
N SER A 104 34.46 6.77 16.05
CA SER A 104 35.90 6.83 15.78
C SER A 104 36.26 6.61 14.32
N ILE A 105 35.55 5.75 13.61
CA ILE A 105 35.75 5.46 12.17
C ILE A 105 35.39 6.70 11.34
N PHE A 106 34.24 7.33 11.63
CA PHE A 106 33.78 8.52 10.92
C PHE A 106 34.63 9.77 11.20
N LYS A 107 35.26 9.86 12.37
CA LYS A 107 36.14 10.97 12.74
C LYS A 107 37.53 10.88 12.15
N ASN A 108 37.95 9.71 11.69
CA ASN A 108 39.27 9.47 11.13
C ASN A 108 39.17 9.13 9.63
N PRO A 109 38.93 10.10 8.73
CA PRO A 109 38.81 9.87 7.31
C PRO A 109 40.08 9.27 6.71
N VAL A 110 39.91 8.26 5.84
CA VAL A 110 41.02 7.68 5.10
C VAL A 110 41.42 8.59 3.96
N PRO A 111 42.70 9.00 3.85
CA PRO A 111 43.17 9.81 2.74
C PRO A 111 42.91 9.16 1.38
N MET A 112 42.73 10.00 0.36
CA MET A 112 42.51 9.49 -0.99
C MET A 112 43.68 8.63 -1.48
N GLU A 113 43.40 7.47 -2.06
CA GLU A 113 44.40 6.59 -2.68
C GLU A 113 45.17 7.31 -3.81
N THR A 114 46.40 6.90 -4.01
CA THR A 114 47.19 7.40 -5.14
C THR A 114 46.60 6.88 -6.44
N LEU A 115 46.16 7.81 -7.31
CA LEU A 115 45.52 7.45 -8.55
C LEU A 115 46.51 6.80 -9.53
N SER A 116 46.06 5.72 -10.17
CA SER A 116 46.79 5.10 -11.25
C SER A 116 46.91 6.06 -12.47
N PRO A 117 47.92 5.86 -13.38
CA PRO A 117 48.00 6.65 -14.58
C PRO A 117 46.71 6.65 -15.43
N GLN A 118 46.00 5.52 -15.46
CA GLN A 118 44.71 5.39 -16.15
C GLN A 118 43.61 6.20 -15.49
N GLN A 119 43.50 6.19 -14.16
CA GLN A 119 42.54 7.01 -13.43
C GLN A 119 42.84 8.51 -13.58
N LEU A 120 44.11 8.91 -13.61
CA LEU A 120 44.54 10.30 -13.86
C LEU A 120 44.17 10.75 -15.28
N ALA A 121 44.36 9.90 -16.27
CA ALA A 121 43.97 10.16 -17.66
C ALA A 121 42.43 10.28 -17.78
N ALA A 122 41.68 9.35 -17.17
CA ALA A 122 40.25 9.39 -17.11
C ALA A 122 39.73 10.68 -16.42
N PHE A 123 40.30 11.06 -15.27
CA PHE A 123 39.97 12.32 -14.62
C PHE A 123 40.20 13.53 -15.53
N ARG A 124 41.30 13.58 -16.27
CA ARG A 124 41.59 14.71 -17.18
C ARG A 124 40.57 14.82 -18.32
N ASN A 125 40.18 13.70 -18.91
CA ASN A 125 39.38 13.64 -20.12
C ASN A 125 37.87 13.67 -19.83
N ASP A 126 37.40 13.10 -18.72
CA ASP A 126 35.98 13.08 -18.40
C ASP A 126 35.56 14.44 -17.83
N MET A 127 34.70 15.14 -18.54
CA MET A 127 34.09 16.40 -18.16
C MET A 127 32.66 16.24 -17.61
N THR A 128 32.32 15.04 -17.17
CA THR A 128 30.99 14.73 -16.58
C THR A 128 31.10 14.56 -15.06
N CYS A 129 30.38 15.32 -14.30
CA CYS A 129 30.29 15.15 -12.85
C CYS A 129 29.66 13.79 -12.51
N HIS A 130 30.41 12.91 -11.83
CA HIS A 130 29.90 11.56 -11.47
C HIS A 130 28.70 11.60 -10.51
N ILE A 131 28.55 12.68 -9.74
CA ILE A 131 27.44 12.86 -8.77
C ILE A 131 26.14 13.18 -9.51
N ARG A 132 26.07 14.32 -10.20
CA ARG A 132 24.84 14.83 -10.87
C ARG A 132 24.72 14.42 -12.33
N LYS A 133 25.72 13.75 -12.93
CA LYS A 133 25.77 13.40 -14.36
C LYS A 133 25.67 14.59 -15.32
N LYS A 134 25.92 15.81 -14.83
CA LYS A 134 25.94 17.02 -15.64
C LYS A 134 27.37 17.37 -16.10
N LYS A 135 27.49 17.99 -17.25
CA LYS A 135 28.77 18.43 -17.81
C LYS A 135 29.40 19.51 -16.91
N ILE A 136 30.68 19.36 -16.64
CA ILE A 136 31.53 20.38 -15.97
C ILE A 136 31.92 21.39 -17.04
N ALA A 137 31.36 22.59 -16.96
CA ALA A 137 31.50 23.63 -17.98
C ALA A 137 32.85 24.38 -17.80
N TYR A 138 33.19 25.17 -18.82
CA TYR A 138 34.33 26.09 -18.70
C TYR A 138 34.07 27.13 -17.61
N GLY A 139 34.99 27.22 -16.64
CA GLY A 139 34.80 28.09 -15.45
C GLY A 139 34.39 27.36 -14.19
N ASP A 140 33.85 26.13 -14.29
CA ASP A 140 33.56 25.29 -13.11
C ASP A 140 34.84 24.69 -12.53
N VAL A 141 34.92 24.64 -11.20
CA VAL A 141 36.05 24.00 -10.50
C VAL A 141 35.80 22.48 -10.47
N LYS A 142 36.64 21.75 -11.18
CA LYS A 142 36.63 20.28 -11.22
C LYS A 142 37.53 19.69 -10.15
N VAL A 143 36.97 18.83 -9.30
CA VAL A 143 37.66 18.17 -8.17
C VAL A 143 37.60 16.66 -8.29
N ARG A 144 38.50 15.97 -7.54
CA ARG A 144 38.52 14.51 -7.40
C ARG A 144 37.71 14.14 -6.17
N ASP A 145 36.62 13.43 -6.36
CA ASP A 145 35.83 12.89 -5.26
C ASP A 145 36.34 11.51 -4.83
N HIS A 146 36.33 11.22 -3.54
CA HIS A 146 36.72 9.93 -2.98
C HIS A 146 35.90 9.57 -1.74
N CYS A 147 35.86 8.30 -1.42
CA CYS A 147 35.19 7.79 -0.21
C CYS A 147 36.07 8.05 1.02
N HIS A 148 35.59 8.76 2.01
CA HIS A 148 36.33 9.08 3.24
C HIS A 148 36.53 7.86 4.16
N LEU A 149 35.75 6.77 3.97
CA LEU A 149 35.87 5.53 4.76
C LEU A 149 36.88 4.55 4.18
N THR A 150 37.12 4.59 2.86
CA THR A 150 38.00 3.64 2.16
C THR A 150 39.16 4.30 1.44
N GLY A 151 39.15 5.60 1.24
CA GLY A 151 40.13 6.33 0.42
C GLY A 151 39.94 6.15 -1.10
N LYS A 152 39.02 5.30 -1.56
CA LYS A 152 38.84 4.96 -2.98
C LYS A 152 38.30 6.14 -3.79
N TYR A 153 38.94 6.41 -4.92
CA TYR A 153 38.51 7.41 -5.89
C TYR A 153 37.15 7.04 -6.51
N ARG A 154 36.22 8.00 -6.57
CA ARG A 154 34.84 7.84 -7.12
C ARG A 154 34.67 8.45 -8.50
N GLY A 155 35.37 9.54 -8.81
CA GLY A 155 35.25 10.21 -10.12
C GLY A 155 35.43 11.72 -10.09
N PRO A 156 35.34 12.39 -11.25
CA PRO A 156 35.34 13.86 -11.31
C PRO A 156 34.02 14.42 -10.81
N ALA A 157 34.08 15.56 -10.09
CA ALA A 157 32.91 16.24 -9.60
C ALA A 157 33.05 17.76 -9.70
N HIS A 158 31.93 18.51 -9.75
CA HIS A 158 31.97 19.92 -9.44
C HIS A 158 32.36 20.09 -7.96
N GLN A 159 33.07 21.14 -7.63
CA GLN A 159 33.47 21.44 -6.24
C GLN A 159 32.25 21.50 -5.31
N ASP A 160 31.19 22.19 -5.68
CA ASP A 160 29.97 22.32 -4.90
C ASP A 160 29.23 20.98 -4.72
N CYS A 161 29.30 20.10 -5.74
CA CYS A 161 28.73 18.77 -5.63
C CYS A 161 29.52 17.93 -4.62
N ASN A 162 30.85 17.97 -4.69
CA ASN A 162 31.74 17.23 -3.81
C ASN A 162 31.61 17.67 -2.33
N ILE A 163 31.59 18.97 -2.08
CA ILE A 163 31.44 19.51 -0.72
C ILE A 163 30.13 19.04 -0.06
N ASN A 164 29.08 18.86 -0.83
CA ASN A 164 27.76 18.42 -0.34
C ASN A 164 27.53 16.89 -0.45
N TYR A 165 28.55 16.12 -0.82
CA TYR A 165 28.46 14.68 -1.03
C TYR A 165 29.20 13.91 0.07
N HIS A 166 28.46 13.58 1.15
CA HIS A 166 29.01 12.95 2.35
C HIS A 166 28.44 11.55 2.56
N GLU A 167 29.21 10.69 3.19
CA GLU A 167 28.76 9.40 3.68
C GLU A 167 27.64 9.58 4.71
N SER A 168 26.65 8.66 4.69
CA SER A 168 25.55 8.69 5.64
C SER A 168 26.04 8.42 7.06
N GLN A 169 25.83 9.36 7.96
CA GLN A 169 26.00 9.20 9.40
C GLN A 169 24.78 8.59 10.09
N ILE A 170 23.79 8.19 9.30
CA ILE A 170 22.61 7.49 9.76
C ILE A 170 22.82 5.99 9.59
N ILE A 171 22.73 5.27 10.70
CA ILE A 171 22.79 3.81 10.75
C ILE A 171 21.33 3.30 10.79
N PRO A 172 20.82 2.70 9.71
CA PRO A 172 19.51 2.08 9.74
C PRO A 172 19.50 0.88 10.68
N VAL A 173 18.45 0.77 11.50
CA VAL A 173 18.14 -0.39 12.34
C VAL A 173 16.83 -0.97 11.82
N VAL A 174 16.91 -2.14 11.22
CA VAL A 174 15.84 -2.76 10.45
C VAL A 174 15.19 -3.87 11.25
N PHE A 175 13.88 -3.77 11.46
CA PHE A 175 13.02 -4.83 11.97
C PHE A 175 11.96 -5.19 10.93
N HIS A 176 11.36 -6.36 11.04
CA HIS A 176 10.24 -6.74 10.20
C HIS A 176 8.91 -6.64 10.96
N ASN A 177 8.01 -5.75 10.54
CA ASN A 177 6.79 -5.33 11.23
C ASN A 177 7.05 -4.48 12.49
N LEU A 178 8.14 -3.72 12.52
CA LEU A 178 8.50 -2.80 13.61
C LEU A 178 7.31 -2.00 14.14
N SER A 179 6.58 -1.34 13.25
CA SER A 179 5.48 -0.42 13.60
C SER A 179 4.24 -1.13 14.16
N GLY A 180 4.12 -2.43 13.93
CA GLY A 180 2.99 -3.25 14.41
C GLY A 180 3.29 -4.04 15.67
N TYR A 181 4.58 -4.25 16.01
CA TYR A 181 4.98 -5.16 17.07
C TYR A 181 6.23 -4.70 17.84
N ASP A 182 7.44 -4.83 17.27
CA ASP A 182 8.72 -4.71 17.99
C ASP A 182 8.95 -3.33 18.58
N ALA A 183 8.50 -2.26 17.91
CA ALA A 183 8.66 -0.90 18.42
C ALA A 183 8.07 -0.73 19.83
N HIS A 184 7.00 -1.46 20.15
CA HIS A 184 6.34 -1.36 21.47
C HIS A 184 7.19 -1.87 22.60
N PHE A 185 8.09 -2.82 22.35
CA PHE A 185 9.00 -3.40 23.34
C PHE A 185 10.26 -2.57 23.56
N ILE A 186 10.77 -1.94 22.49
CA ILE A 186 12.11 -1.31 22.53
C ILE A 186 12.09 0.20 22.72
N ILE A 187 10.98 0.88 22.37
CA ILE A 187 10.95 2.35 22.27
C ILE A 187 11.27 3.06 23.59
N GLU A 188 10.83 2.49 24.72
CA GLU A 188 11.10 3.04 26.04
C GLU A 188 12.59 3.00 26.33
N SER A 189 13.22 1.82 26.24
CA SER A 189 14.64 1.65 26.48
C SER A 189 15.51 2.48 25.53
N ILE A 190 15.16 2.53 24.24
CA ILE A 190 15.83 3.40 23.27
C ILE A 190 15.71 4.88 23.66
N ALA A 191 14.61 5.29 24.24
CA ALA A 191 14.40 6.68 24.66
C ALA A 191 15.20 7.04 25.93
N THR A 192 15.30 6.09 26.90
CA THR A 192 15.73 6.37 28.28
C THR A 192 17.14 5.93 28.64
N GLU A 193 17.66 4.82 28.07
CA GLU A 193 18.90 4.17 28.57
C GLU A 193 20.19 4.92 28.20
N PHE A 194 20.15 5.82 27.21
CA PHE A 194 21.29 6.69 26.90
C PHE A 194 20.85 8.06 26.41
N ASP A 195 21.71 9.05 26.64
CA ASP A 195 21.45 10.44 26.30
C ASP A 195 21.22 10.66 24.79
N GLY A 196 20.30 11.54 24.49
CA GLY A 196 19.97 11.96 23.12
C GLY A 196 18.44 12.08 22.89
N THR A 197 18.06 12.63 21.77
CA THR A 197 16.65 12.87 21.43
C THR A 197 16.11 11.77 20.51
N VAL A 198 14.82 11.47 20.66
CA VAL A 198 14.11 10.58 19.74
C VAL A 198 13.19 11.41 18.86
N ASN A 199 13.44 11.38 17.54
CA ASN A 199 12.61 12.01 16.53
C ASN A 199 11.68 10.97 15.91
N LEU A 200 10.39 11.27 15.87
CA LEU A 200 9.36 10.34 15.38
C LEU A 200 8.90 10.73 13.97
N LEU A 201 8.61 9.71 13.15
CA LEU A 201 7.73 9.80 11.99
C LEU A 201 6.42 9.08 12.34
N PRO A 202 5.44 9.76 12.98
CA PRO A 202 4.34 9.10 13.65
C PRO A 202 3.17 8.77 12.71
N ILE A 203 2.45 7.69 13.04
CA ILE A 203 1.10 7.40 12.57
C ILE A 203 0.10 7.92 13.60
N ASN A 204 0.34 7.63 14.86
CA ASN A 204 -0.39 8.11 16.03
C ASN A 204 0.53 8.13 17.26
N LYS A 205 0.01 8.40 18.47
CA LYS A 205 0.81 8.56 19.70
C LYS A 205 1.66 7.36 20.08
N GLU A 206 1.30 6.15 19.65
CA GLU A 206 2.03 4.92 20.00
C GLU A 206 2.50 4.10 18.78
N LYS A 207 2.19 4.52 17.54
CA LYS A 207 2.62 3.84 16.33
C LYS A 207 3.39 4.77 15.43
N TYR A 208 4.54 4.32 14.98
CA TYR A 208 5.49 5.10 14.20
C TYR A 208 5.85 4.37 12.91
N ILE A 209 5.90 5.12 11.79
CA ILE A 209 6.46 4.60 10.54
C ILE A 209 7.96 4.33 10.74
N SER A 210 8.62 5.24 11.45
CA SER A 210 10.03 5.20 11.79
C SER A 210 10.29 6.10 13.00
N PHE A 211 11.36 5.84 13.72
CA PHE A 211 11.90 6.77 14.71
C PHE A 211 13.42 6.79 14.62
N THR A 212 14.01 7.93 15.00
CA THR A 212 15.45 8.14 14.94
C THR A 212 15.97 8.59 16.28
N LYS A 213 16.90 7.83 16.87
CA LYS A 213 17.65 8.19 18.06
C LYS A 213 18.90 8.97 17.66
N ASN A 214 18.99 10.23 18.06
CA ASN A 214 20.20 11.00 17.94
C ASN A 214 21.07 10.73 19.16
N VAL A 215 22.32 10.34 18.97
CA VAL A 215 23.26 10.07 20.07
C VAL A 215 23.88 11.39 20.53
N LYS A 216 23.82 11.69 21.83
CA LYS A 216 24.37 12.92 22.37
C LYS A 216 25.90 12.89 22.33
N GLY A 217 26.54 13.97 21.87
CA GLY A 217 27.99 14.09 21.78
C GLY A 217 28.62 13.48 20.52
N GLY A 218 27.85 12.78 19.69
CA GLY A 218 28.27 12.20 18.42
C GLY A 218 27.51 12.77 17.23
N PHE A 219 27.96 12.43 16.02
CA PHE A 219 27.26 12.74 14.77
C PHE A 219 26.32 11.63 14.33
N LEU A 220 26.48 10.43 14.89
CA LEU A 220 25.74 9.24 14.50
C LEU A 220 24.29 9.26 14.98
N LYS A 221 23.44 8.65 14.14
CA LYS A 221 21.99 8.53 14.38
C LYS A 221 21.55 7.11 14.06
N PHE A 222 20.82 6.50 14.95
CA PHE A 222 20.14 5.23 14.67
C PHE A 222 18.73 5.49 14.16
N ARG A 223 18.45 5.07 12.93
CA ARG A 223 17.15 5.20 12.30
C ARG A 223 16.47 3.85 12.26
N PHE A 224 15.44 3.66 13.05
CA PHE A 224 14.63 2.46 13.09
C PHE A 224 13.63 2.47 11.94
N ILE A 225 13.70 1.46 11.11
CA ILE A 225 12.85 1.32 9.91
C ILE A 225 12.21 -0.07 9.87
N ASP A 226 11.03 -0.13 9.26
CA ASP A 226 10.19 -1.32 9.18
C ASP A 226 10.30 -1.93 7.78
N SER A 227 10.96 -3.09 7.66
CA SER A 227 11.09 -3.78 6.38
C SER A 227 9.76 -4.26 5.80
N PHE A 228 8.73 -4.49 6.64
CA PHE A 228 7.38 -4.78 6.18
C PHE A 228 6.78 -3.63 5.36
N LYS A 229 7.22 -2.39 5.55
CA LYS A 229 6.81 -1.22 4.75
C LYS A 229 7.42 -1.19 3.34
N PHE A 230 8.43 -2.01 3.11
CA PHE A 230 9.05 -2.24 1.80
C PHE A 230 8.55 -3.53 1.16
N MET A 231 8.38 -4.56 1.98
CA MET A 231 8.01 -5.91 1.59
C MET A 231 6.86 -6.39 2.48
N ALA A 232 5.63 -6.08 2.10
CA ALA A 232 4.44 -6.40 2.88
C ALA A 232 4.06 -7.89 2.77
N SER A 233 4.96 -8.77 3.22
CA SER A 233 4.81 -10.22 3.23
C SER A 233 5.45 -10.79 4.48
N SER A 234 5.10 -12.01 4.90
CA SER A 234 5.75 -12.67 6.04
C SER A 234 7.22 -12.98 5.73
N LEU A 235 8.08 -13.04 6.75
CA LEU A 235 9.48 -13.45 6.61
C LEU A 235 9.59 -14.84 5.99
N ASP A 236 8.71 -15.77 6.37
CA ASP A 236 8.64 -17.10 5.79
C ASP A 236 8.46 -17.07 4.28
N LYS A 237 7.45 -16.32 3.81
CA LYS A 237 7.23 -16.15 2.38
C LYS A 237 8.37 -15.39 1.67
N LEU A 238 9.03 -14.46 2.35
CA LEU A 238 10.19 -13.76 1.80
C LEU A 238 11.41 -14.69 1.71
N ALA A 239 11.62 -15.56 2.70
CA ALA A 239 12.69 -16.55 2.69
C ALA A 239 12.51 -17.58 1.56
N SER A 240 11.27 -18.04 1.30
CA SER A 240 10.97 -19.01 0.23
C SER A 240 11.29 -18.51 -1.19
N TYR A 241 11.58 -17.22 -1.37
CA TYR A 241 11.96 -16.64 -2.66
C TYR A 241 13.47 -16.52 -2.86
N LEU A 242 14.29 -16.92 -1.89
CA LEU A 242 15.74 -16.81 -1.98
C LEU A 242 16.31 -18.01 -2.74
N GLU A 243 17.07 -17.73 -3.79
CA GLU A 243 17.79 -18.74 -4.58
C GLU A 243 19.22 -18.93 -4.08
N GLU A 244 19.83 -17.91 -3.49
CA GLU A 244 21.20 -17.92 -2.97
C GLU A 244 21.26 -17.34 -1.54
N TYR A 245 22.00 -18.01 -0.67
CA TYR A 245 22.12 -17.70 0.75
C TYR A 245 23.53 -17.20 1.13
N LYS A 246 24.13 -16.32 0.29
CA LYS A 246 25.54 -15.88 0.43
C LYS A 246 25.91 -15.36 1.81
N ILE A 247 24.99 -14.62 2.47
CA ILE A 247 25.25 -14.05 3.79
C ILE A 247 25.13 -15.13 4.87
N VAL A 248 24.13 -15.99 4.79
CA VAL A 248 23.99 -17.14 5.67
C VAL A 248 25.25 -18.00 5.60
N ASN A 249 25.67 -18.36 4.39
CA ASN A 249 26.91 -19.13 4.14
C ASN A 249 28.16 -18.43 4.72
N SER A 250 28.21 -17.10 4.63
CA SER A 250 29.35 -16.34 5.19
C SER A 250 29.36 -16.29 6.71
N VAL A 251 28.18 -16.05 7.34
CA VAL A 251 28.02 -15.92 8.79
C VAL A 251 28.19 -17.28 9.47
N PHE A 252 27.71 -18.36 8.83
CA PHE A 252 27.72 -19.72 9.34
C PHE A 252 28.67 -20.61 8.53
N SER A 253 29.79 -20.08 8.09
CA SER A 253 30.79 -20.79 7.28
C SER A 253 31.36 -22.07 7.91
N ASN A 254 31.18 -22.25 9.23
CA ASN A 254 31.56 -23.45 9.96
C ASN A 254 30.49 -24.57 9.92
N TYR A 255 29.34 -24.32 9.28
CA TYR A 255 28.26 -25.29 9.19
C TYR A 255 28.31 -26.02 7.83
N SER A 256 27.84 -27.28 7.83
CA SER A 256 27.67 -28.03 6.56
C SER A 256 26.52 -27.46 5.74
N ASP A 257 26.53 -27.72 4.42
CA ASP A 257 25.47 -27.24 3.50
C ASP A 257 24.08 -27.72 3.93
N ASP A 258 23.95 -28.96 4.46
CA ASP A 258 22.68 -29.48 4.99
C ASP A 258 22.17 -28.66 6.18
N LYS A 259 23.07 -28.24 7.05
CA LYS A 259 22.79 -27.40 8.19
C LYS A 259 22.39 -26.00 7.73
N ILE A 260 23.09 -25.44 6.77
CA ILE A 260 22.78 -24.15 6.16
C ILE A 260 21.39 -24.16 5.52
N GLN A 261 20.99 -25.24 4.83
CA GLN A 261 19.64 -25.36 4.24
C GLN A 261 18.52 -25.27 5.29
N LEU A 262 18.72 -25.75 6.51
CA LEU A 262 17.72 -25.62 7.58
C LEU A 262 17.48 -24.15 7.99
N LEU A 263 18.46 -23.28 7.74
CA LEU A 263 18.43 -21.86 8.05
C LEU A 263 17.79 -21.01 6.96
N THR A 264 17.45 -21.60 5.82
CA THR A 264 16.97 -20.91 4.64
C THR A 264 15.47 -20.69 4.59
N ARG A 265 14.75 -21.08 5.63
CA ARG A 265 13.33 -20.82 5.84
C ARG A 265 13.06 -20.34 7.27
N LYS A 266 11.89 -19.74 7.49
CA LYS A 266 11.48 -19.32 8.84
C LYS A 266 11.41 -20.53 9.78
N GLY A 267 12.04 -20.42 10.96
CA GLY A 267 11.94 -21.42 12.01
C GLY A 267 10.48 -21.60 12.49
N VAL A 268 10.15 -22.83 12.83
CA VAL A 268 8.84 -23.19 13.40
C VAL A 268 8.96 -23.14 14.91
N PHE A 269 8.24 -22.22 15.55
CA PHE A 269 8.36 -21.96 16.98
C PHE A 269 7.00 -22.12 17.70
N PRO A 270 6.91 -22.83 18.84
CA PRO A 270 5.67 -23.07 19.57
C PRO A 270 5.30 -21.87 20.44
N TYR A 271 4.93 -20.74 19.84
CA TYR A 271 4.74 -19.44 20.50
C TYR A 271 3.81 -19.47 21.69
N GLU A 272 2.68 -20.19 21.62
CA GLU A 272 1.71 -20.26 22.72
C GLU A 272 2.10 -21.24 23.83
N TYR A 273 2.99 -22.19 23.52
CA TYR A 273 3.56 -23.11 24.51
C TYR A 273 4.63 -22.41 25.34
N ILE A 274 5.46 -21.57 24.75
CA ILE A 274 6.55 -20.84 25.44
C ILE A 274 5.96 -19.63 26.16
N ASP A 275 5.43 -19.83 27.35
CA ASP A 275 4.86 -18.78 28.22
C ASP A 275 5.79 -18.38 29.37
N SER A 276 6.90 -19.10 29.54
CA SER A 276 7.94 -18.84 30.55
C SER A 276 9.35 -19.15 30.02
N ARG A 277 10.38 -18.63 30.71
CA ARG A 277 11.79 -18.84 30.31
C ARG A 277 12.25 -20.29 30.57
N GLU A 278 11.74 -20.92 31.61
CA GLU A 278 12.08 -22.29 32.01
C GLU A 278 11.78 -23.30 30.90
N LYS A 279 10.76 -23.03 30.06
CA LYS A 279 10.44 -23.89 28.92
C LYS A 279 11.46 -23.84 27.76
N LEU A 280 12.38 -22.87 27.77
CA LEU A 280 13.52 -22.85 26.84
C LEU A 280 14.66 -23.82 27.26
N ASP A 281 14.64 -24.30 28.49
CA ASP A 281 15.64 -25.24 29.04
C ASP A 281 15.19 -26.69 28.87
N GLU A 282 14.03 -26.93 28.25
CA GLU A 282 13.56 -28.27 27.88
C GLU A 282 14.53 -28.92 26.89
N THR A 283 14.89 -30.19 27.20
CA THR A 283 15.89 -30.97 26.42
C THR A 283 15.28 -31.66 25.20
N GLU A 284 13.95 -31.70 25.10
CA GLU A 284 13.20 -32.34 24.03
C GLU A 284 12.28 -31.29 23.32
N LEU A 285 12.11 -31.49 22.02
CA LEU A 285 11.15 -30.66 21.26
C LEU A 285 9.73 -30.96 21.76
N PRO A 286 8.91 -29.94 22.08
CA PRO A 286 7.51 -30.13 22.45
C PRO A 286 6.73 -30.93 21.42
N PRO A 287 5.76 -31.77 21.83
CA PRO A 287 4.94 -32.55 20.90
C PRO A 287 4.11 -31.64 19.97
N LYS A 288 3.72 -32.16 18.82
CA LYS A 288 3.10 -31.40 17.70
C LYS A 288 1.86 -30.60 18.14
N ASP A 289 1.05 -31.08 19.07
CA ASP A 289 -0.14 -30.36 19.56
C ASP A 289 0.21 -29.05 20.29
N LYS A 290 1.43 -28.92 20.83
CA LYS A 290 1.92 -27.72 21.51
C LYS A 290 2.30 -26.58 20.53
N PHE A 291 2.35 -26.87 19.24
CA PHE A 291 2.52 -25.88 18.18
C PHE A 291 1.21 -25.29 17.65
N TYR A 292 0.08 -25.61 18.28
CA TYR A 292 -1.20 -25.03 17.92
C TYR A 292 -1.21 -23.51 18.09
N SER A 293 -1.73 -22.80 17.09
CA SER A 293 -1.87 -21.35 17.11
C SER A 293 -3.34 -20.94 17.23
N THR A 294 -3.75 -20.46 18.38
CA THR A 294 -5.08 -19.86 18.61
C THR A 294 -5.30 -18.63 17.71
N LEU A 295 -4.23 -17.85 17.46
CA LEU A 295 -4.29 -16.68 16.59
C LEU A 295 -4.72 -17.02 15.17
N ASN A 296 -4.27 -18.17 14.63
CA ASN A 296 -4.54 -18.63 13.28
C ASN A 296 -5.55 -19.79 13.23
N ASP A 297 -5.95 -20.28 14.40
CA ASP A 297 -6.81 -21.47 14.57
C ASP A 297 -6.28 -22.65 13.74
N SER A 298 -5.00 -22.98 13.92
CA SER A 298 -4.33 -24.02 13.14
C SER A 298 -3.22 -24.71 13.91
N ASN A 299 -3.10 -26.02 13.68
CA ASN A 299 -1.92 -26.79 14.06
C ASN A 299 -0.78 -26.55 13.08
N VAL A 300 0.44 -26.88 13.52
CA VAL A 300 1.59 -26.97 12.64
C VAL A 300 1.40 -28.13 11.64
N SER A 301 1.84 -27.96 10.39
CA SER A 301 1.83 -29.04 9.39
C SER A 301 2.82 -30.16 9.78
N ASP A 302 2.65 -31.37 9.21
CA ASP A 302 3.63 -32.45 9.43
C ASP A 302 5.00 -32.09 8.89
N GLU A 303 5.06 -31.39 7.75
CA GLU A 303 6.28 -30.92 7.14
C GLU A 303 6.99 -29.86 8.01
N ASP A 304 6.24 -28.89 8.56
CA ASP A 304 6.79 -27.89 9.45
C ASP A 304 7.25 -28.47 10.78
N TYR A 305 6.53 -29.45 11.35
CA TYR A 305 6.96 -30.11 12.58
C TYR A 305 8.22 -30.95 12.36
N ALA A 306 8.30 -31.69 11.25
CA ALA A 306 9.53 -32.41 10.87
C ALA A 306 10.71 -31.45 10.63
N HIS A 307 10.43 -30.26 10.09
CA HIS A 307 11.44 -29.20 9.98
C HIS A 307 11.86 -28.68 11.37
N ALA A 308 10.89 -28.43 12.31
CA ALA A 308 11.20 -28.02 13.68
C ALA A 308 12.12 -29.02 14.37
N GLN A 309 11.90 -30.33 14.18
CA GLN A 309 12.77 -31.38 14.68
C GLN A 309 14.20 -31.28 14.12
N LYS A 310 14.37 -30.93 12.85
CA LYS A 310 15.69 -30.70 12.23
C LYS A 310 16.33 -29.38 12.66
N VAL A 311 15.54 -28.31 12.78
CA VAL A 311 16.00 -26.95 13.13
C VAL A 311 16.31 -26.78 14.60
N TRP A 312 15.76 -27.62 15.47
CA TRP A 312 16.16 -27.65 16.90
C TRP A 312 17.67 -27.60 17.05
N SER A 313 18.41 -27.84 16.00
CA SER A 313 19.85 -27.80 15.90
C SER A 313 20.48 -26.57 15.20
N GLU A 314 19.83 -25.67 14.40
CA GLU A 314 20.53 -24.62 13.54
C GLU A 314 19.76 -23.40 12.94
N PHE A 315 20.36 -22.40 12.23
CA PHE A 315 19.87 -21.02 11.83
C PHE A 315 20.16 -20.25 10.51
N SER A 316 19.50 -19.26 10.01
CA SER A 316 19.21 -17.87 9.61
C SER A 316 19.64 -17.19 8.26
N CYS A 317 19.17 -15.91 7.83
CA CYS A 317 18.87 -15.37 6.47
C CYS A 317 19.26 -13.92 6.08
N GLN A 318 19.37 -13.52 4.71
CA GLN A 318 19.20 -12.14 4.12
C GLN A 318 19.35 -11.96 2.58
N ASN A 319 18.54 -11.08 1.79
CA ASN A 319 18.84 -10.74 0.36
C ASN A 319 18.14 -9.55 -0.39
N PHE A 320 17.24 -8.73 0.14
CA PHE A 320 16.42 -7.72 -0.56
C PHE A 320 17.16 -6.50 -1.14
N ARG A 321 18.19 -6.00 -0.49
CA ARG A 321 18.84 -4.72 -0.78
C ARG A 321 19.51 -4.63 -2.15
N ASN A 322 20.02 -5.77 -2.63
CA ASN A 322 20.76 -5.83 -3.89
C ASN A 322 19.86 -5.56 -5.10
N GLN A 323 18.62 -6.05 -5.12
CA GLN A 323 17.71 -5.88 -6.24
C GLN A 323 17.36 -4.41 -6.53
N CYS A 324 17.11 -3.61 -5.49
CA CYS A 324 16.79 -2.20 -5.65
C CYS A 324 17.98 -1.37 -6.17
N LEU A 325 19.21 -1.72 -5.77
CA LEU A 325 20.42 -1.07 -6.29
C LEU A 325 20.65 -1.37 -7.76
N ILE A 326 20.42 -2.60 -8.20
CA ILE A 326 20.59 -3.02 -9.60
C ILE A 326 19.54 -2.33 -10.49
N SER A 327 18.27 -2.37 -10.10
CA SER A 327 17.15 -1.88 -10.93
C SER A 327 17.07 -0.35 -11.01
N TYR A 328 17.33 0.36 -9.91
CA TYR A 328 17.08 1.81 -9.82
C TYR A 328 18.33 2.61 -9.42
N GLY A 329 19.40 1.94 -9.02
CA GLY A 329 20.62 2.57 -8.50
C GLY A 329 20.36 3.41 -7.25
N LEU A 330 19.46 2.94 -6.35
CA LEU A 330 19.11 3.57 -5.08
C LEU A 330 19.08 2.51 -3.97
N ASP A 331 19.78 2.77 -2.86
CA ASP A 331 19.77 1.90 -1.69
C ASP A 331 18.48 2.14 -0.86
N PRO A 332 17.60 1.12 -0.67
CA PRO A 332 16.39 1.24 0.15
C PRO A 332 16.65 1.70 1.58
N ALA A 333 17.83 1.45 2.13
CA ALA A 333 18.20 1.82 3.49
C ALA A 333 18.21 3.34 3.76
N HIS A 334 18.21 4.16 2.72
CA HIS A 334 18.05 5.61 2.84
C HIS A 334 16.59 6.08 3.02
N TYR A 335 15.62 5.20 2.80
CA TYR A 335 14.20 5.52 2.77
C TYR A 335 13.46 4.94 3.98
N TYR A 336 12.23 5.41 4.21
CA TYR A 336 11.35 4.93 5.28
C TYR A 336 10.32 3.90 4.79
N THR A 337 9.96 3.97 3.51
CA THR A 337 8.91 3.14 2.90
C THR A 337 9.10 3.03 1.39
N THR A 338 8.55 1.99 0.77
CA THR A 338 8.55 1.83 -0.70
C THR A 338 7.99 3.05 -1.45
N PRO A 339 6.86 3.68 -1.05
CA PRO A 339 6.40 4.88 -1.76
C PRO A 339 7.43 6.02 -1.82
N GLY A 340 8.29 6.18 -0.80
CA GLY A 340 9.39 7.14 -0.84
C GLY A 340 10.50 6.75 -1.81
N LEU A 341 10.92 5.49 -1.80
CA LEU A 341 11.89 4.92 -2.74
C LEU A 341 11.38 5.01 -4.19
N THR A 342 10.14 4.59 -4.41
CA THR A 342 9.49 4.59 -5.74
C THR A 342 9.37 5.98 -6.33
N TRP A 343 9.05 6.97 -5.49
CA TRP A 343 8.95 8.36 -5.92
C TRP A 343 10.29 8.89 -6.45
N ASP A 344 11.37 8.66 -5.73
CA ASP A 344 12.72 9.05 -6.15
C ASP A 344 13.19 8.24 -7.36
N ALA A 345 12.89 6.95 -7.41
CA ALA A 345 13.19 6.07 -8.56
C ALA A 345 12.50 6.58 -9.83
N MET A 346 11.23 6.96 -9.73
CA MET A 346 10.45 7.52 -10.84
C MET A 346 11.02 8.87 -11.30
N LEU A 347 11.25 9.81 -10.39
CA LEU A 347 11.83 11.11 -10.73
C LEU A 347 13.23 10.99 -11.35
N LYS A 348 14.05 10.05 -10.85
CA LYS A 348 15.39 9.78 -11.38
C LYS A 348 15.34 9.16 -12.77
N TYR A 349 14.41 8.24 -13.01
CA TYR A 349 14.27 7.51 -14.27
C TYR A 349 13.67 8.38 -15.39
N THR A 350 12.63 9.15 -15.07
CA THR A 350 11.92 9.97 -16.07
C THR A 350 12.56 11.35 -16.27
N GLU A 351 13.41 11.80 -15.33
CA GLU A 351 13.99 13.16 -15.30
C GLU A 351 12.95 14.29 -15.40
N VAL A 352 11.69 13.98 -15.13
CA VAL A 352 10.57 14.92 -15.22
C VAL A 352 10.69 16.03 -14.19
N ARG A 353 10.29 17.23 -14.59
CA ARG A 353 10.13 18.40 -13.70
C ARG A 353 8.66 18.72 -13.59
N LEU A 354 8.06 18.39 -12.46
CA LEU A 354 6.65 18.62 -12.19
C LEU A 354 6.47 20.01 -11.55
N GLU A 355 5.60 20.83 -12.14
CA GLU A 355 5.21 22.11 -11.56
C GLU A 355 4.27 21.91 -10.38
N LEU A 356 4.54 22.55 -9.25
CA LEU A 356 3.64 22.57 -8.10
C LEU A 356 2.74 23.81 -8.15
N LEU A 357 1.48 23.62 -7.76
CA LEU A 357 0.51 24.71 -7.73
C LEU A 357 0.90 25.77 -6.69
N THR A 358 0.86 27.03 -7.13
CA THR A 358 1.19 28.20 -6.29
C THR A 358 -0.04 28.99 -5.88
N ASP A 359 -1.22 28.61 -6.38
CA ASP A 359 -2.53 29.19 -6.09
C ASP A 359 -3.34 28.24 -5.20
N ILE A 360 -3.78 28.74 -4.05
CA ILE A 360 -4.56 27.95 -3.08
C ILE A 360 -5.92 27.55 -3.65
N ASP A 361 -6.53 28.39 -4.48
CA ASP A 361 -7.84 28.09 -5.07
C ASP A 361 -7.72 26.97 -6.09
N MET A 362 -6.61 26.90 -6.84
CA MET A 362 -6.32 25.75 -7.73
C MET A 362 -6.12 24.47 -6.91
N VAL A 363 -5.38 24.52 -5.79
CA VAL A 363 -5.19 23.34 -4.92
C VAL A 363 -6.53 22.85 -4.41
N MET A 364 -7.35 23.73 -3.83
CA MET A 364 -8.66 23.36 -3.29
C MET A 364 -9.63 22.87 -4.38
N PHE A 365 -9.54 23.43 -5.57
CA PHE A 365 -10.32 23.01 -6.73
C PHE A 365 -9.98 21.57 -7.12
N ILE A 366 -8.70 21.26 -7.27
CA ILE A 366 -8.22 19.91 -7.59
C ILE A 366 -8.59 18.91 -6.48
N GLU A 367 -8.38 19.27 -5.21
CA GLU A 367 -8.70 18.38 -4.08
C GLU A 367 -10.19 17.98 -4.05
N ARG A 368 -11.11 18.87 -4.44
CA ARG A 368 -12.54 18.54 -4.54
C ARG A 368 -12.85 17.53 -5.64
N GLY A 369 -12.03 17.47 -6.68
CA GLY A 369 -12.14 16.51 -7.78
C GLY A 369 -11.58 15.12 -7.42
N ILE A 370 -10.78 14.96 -6.36
CA ILE A 370 -10.16 13.68 -6.01
C ILE A 370 -11.20 12.69 -5.47
N ARG A 371 -11.53 11.68 -6.26
CA ARG A 371 -12.47 10.59 -5.93
C ARG A 371 -11.82 9.25 -6.23
N GLY A 372 -11.72 8.40 -5.21
CA GLY A 372 -11.14 7.05 -5.34
C GLY A 372 -11.94 6.12 -6.26
N GLY A 373 -11.54 4.86 -6.31
CA GLY A 373 -12.25 3.83 -7.05
C GLY A 373 -13.65 3.56 -6.48
N VAL A 374 -14.58 3.24 -7.36
CA VAL A 374 -15.95 2.87 -7.01
C VAL A 374 -15.99 1.43 -6.57
N SER A 375 -16.67 1.13 -5.46
CA SER A 375 -16.92 -0.25 -5.02
C SER A 375 -18.34 -0.34 -4.49
N GLN A 376 -19.15 -1.19 -5.11
CA GLN A 376 -20.57 -1.38 -4.76
C GLN A 376 -21.06 -2.78 -5.16
N CYS A 377 -22.17 -3.19 -4.56
CA CYS A 377 -22.93 -4.38 -4.92
C CYS A 377 -24.28 -3.91 -5.49
N THR A 378 -24.54 -4.20 -6.74
CA THR A 378 -25.72 -3.70 -7.48
C THR A 378 -26.85 -4.71 -7.53
N ASN A 379 -26.56 -5.91 -7.97
CA ASN A 379 -27.52 -7.02 -7.94
C ASN A 379 -26.95 -8.10 -7.02
N ARG A 380 -27.69 -8.48 -5.98
CA ARG A 380 -27.11 -9.15 -4.80
C ARG A 380 -27.10 -10.66 -4.88
N TYR A 381 -27.74 -11.25 -5.89
CA TYR A 381 -27.76 -12.70 -6.10
C TYR A 381 -27.92 -13.03 -7.56
N ALA A 382 -27.17 -14.01 -8.05
CA ALA A 382 -27.31 -14.60 -9.37
C ALA A 382 -26.92 -16.08 -9.35
N LYS A 383 -27.54 -16.86 -10.21
CA LYS A 383 -27.22 -18.26 -10.45
C LYS A 383 -27.11 -18.49 -11.95
N ALA A 384 -25.96 -19.01 -12.39
CA ALA A 384 -25.73 -19.32 -13.80
C ALA A 384 -26.48 -20.56 -14.24
N ASN A 385 -26.82 -20.61 -15.52
CA ASN A 385 -27.40 -21.79 -16.18
C ASN A 385 -26.85 -21.89 -17.61
N ASN A 386 -25.86 -22.75 -17.86
CA ASN A 386 -25.28 -22.92 -19.19
C ASN A 386 -24.79 -24.34 -19.43
N HIS A 387 -24.59 -24.67 -20.69
CA HIS A 387 -24.29 -26.04 -21.16
C HIS A 387 -22.90 -26.57 -20.71
N TYR A 388 -22.05 -25.72 -20.11
CA TYR A 388 -20.78 -26.16 -19.52
C TYR A 388 -20.94 -26.66 -18.08
N MET A 389 -22.11 -26.47 -17.46
CA MET A 389 -22.40 -26.90 -16.09
C MET A 389 -22.99 -28.32 -16.06
N GLU A 390 -22.66 -29.11 -15.05
CA GLU A 390 -23.26 -30.42 -14.82
C GLU A 390 -24.77 -30.35 -14.62
N GLN A 391 -25.29 -29.28 -14.02
CA GLN A 391 -26.70 -29.06 -13.68
C GLN A 391 -27.38 -28.10 -14.67
N PHE A 392 -27.08 -28.21 -15.97
CA PHE A 392 -27.71 -27.35 -16.98
C PHE A 392 -29.19 -27.73 -17.21
N ASP A 393 -30.09 -26.74 -17.02
CA ASP A 393 -31.51 -26.87 -17.37
C ASP A 393 -31.77 -26.17 -18.71
N LYS A 394 -32.17 -27.01 -19.72
CA LYS A 394 -32.47 -26.52 -21.08
C LYS A 394 -33.76 -25.71 -21.18
N ASN A 395 -34.63 -25.78 -20.15
CA ASN A 395 -35.90 -25.04 -20.11
C ASN A 395 -35.77 -23.63 -19.54
N GLU A 396 -34.63 -23.33 -18.92
CA GLU A 396 -34.31 -21.97 -18.42
C GLU A 396 -33.41 -21.23 -19.41
N ASP A 397 -33.42 -19.90 -19.33
CA ASP A 397 -32.55 -19.05 -20.13
C ASP A 397 -31.08 -19.41 -19.87
N THR A 398 -30.30 -19.50 -20.96
CA THR A 398 -28.85 -19.68 -20.84
C THR A 398 -28.22 -18.43 -20.29
N SER A 399 -27.50 -18.55 -19.15
CA SER A 399 -26.84 -17.45 -18.46
C SER A 399 -25.46 -17.83 -17.93
N TYR A 400 -24.59 -16.84 -17.91
CA TYR A 400 -23.21 -16.95 -17.42
C TYR A 400 -22.96 -15.91 -16.33
N ILE A 401 -22.16 -16.28 -15.36
CA ILE A 401 -21.58 -15.30 -14.42
C ILE A 401 -20.08 -15.21 -14.73
N VAL A 402 -19.58 -14.00 -14.96
CA VAL A 402 -18.18 -13.75 -15.29
C VAL A 402 -17.58 -12.71 -14.36
N TYR A 403 -16.34 -12.93 -13.98
CA TYR A 403 -15.60 -12.03 -13.09
C TYR A 403 -14.37 -11.47 -13.80
N PHE A 404 -14.47 -10.25 -14.31
CA PHE A 404 -13.40 -9.55 -14.99
C PHE A 404 -12.66 -8.59 -14.05
N ASP A 405 -11.34 -8.50 -14.22
CA ASP A 405 -10.46 -7.54 -13.54
C ASP A 405 -9.53 -6.87 -14.57
N ALA A 406 -9.45 -5.55 -14.55
CA ALA A 406 -8.61 -4.83 -15.49
C ALA A 406 -7.13 -4.93 -15.11
N ASN A 407 -6.30 -5.42 -16.01
CA ASN A 407 -4.86 -5.54 -15.80
C ASN A 407 -4.23 -4.20 -15.42
N ASN A 408 -3.85 -4.06 -14.14
CA ASN A 408 -3.19 -2.88 -13.58
C ASN A 408 -3.83 -1.56 -14.05
N LEU A 409 -5.09 -1.35 -13.73
CA LEU A 409 -5.92 -0.19 -14.14
C LEU A 409 -5.19 1.16 -13.96
N TYR A 410 -4.61 1.38 -12.78
CA TYR A 410 -3.86 2.63 -12.53
C TYR A 410 -2.58 2.73 -13.37
N GLY A 411 -1.92 1.59 -13.66
CA GLY A 411 -0.80 1.54 -14.60
C GLY A 411 -1.22 1.97 -16.00
N TRP A 412 -2.37 1.51 -16.46
CA TRP A 412 -2.96 1.94 -17.74
C TRP A 412 -3.23 3.45 -17.75
N ALA A 413 -3.82 4.01 -16.70
CA ALA A 413 -4.06 5.44 -16.60
C ALA A 413 -2.75 6.24 -16.52
N MET A 414 -1.71 5.70 -15.91
CA MET A 414 -0.40 6.36 -15.78
C MET A 414 0.41 6.40 -17.07
N VAL A 415 0.12 5.57 -18.07
CA VAL A 415 0.75 5.65 -19.40
C VAL A 415 0.04 6.60 -20.34
N GLN A 416 -1.13 7.13 -19.97
CA GLN A 416 -1.86 8.14 -20.72
C GLN A 416 -1.19 9.51 -20.59
N PRO A 417 -1.55 10.52 -21.41
CA PRO A 417 -1.14 11.91 -21.20
C PRO A 417 -1.54 12.41 -19.83
N LEU A 418 -0.55 12.87 -19.05
CA LEU A 418 -0.72 13.35 -17.68
C LEU A 418 -0.23 14.80 -17.55
N PRO A 419 -0.86 15.63 -16.73
CA PRO A 419 -0.43 16.99 -16.48
C PRO A 419 1.00 17.02 -15.91
N TYR A 420 1.81 18.01 -16.30
CA TYR A 420 3.13 18.24 -15.71
C TYR A 420 3.38 19.72 -15.36
N GLY A 421 2.65 20.67 -15.98
CA GLY A 421 2.84 22.10 -15.75
C GLY A 421 1.90 22.97 -16.59
N GLY A 422 2.20 24.28 -16.68
CA GLY A 422 1.45 25.23 -17.46
C GLY A 422 0.06 25.56 -16.90
N PHE A 423 -0.13 25.42 -15.58
CA PHE A 423 -1.43 25.60 -14.93
C PHE A 423 -1.90 27.05 -14.95
N LYS A 424 -3.09 27.29 -15.55
CA LYS A 424 -3.72 28.61 -15.63
C LYS A 424 -5.24 28.49 -15.50
N TRP A 425 -5.87 29.45 -14.83
CA TRP A 425 -7.30 29.65 -14.95
C TRP A 425 -7.63 30.12 -16.37
N VAL A 426 -8.70 29.59 -16.92
CA VAL A 426 -9.27 30.13 -18.17
C VAL A 426 -10.20 31.28 -17.80
N GLU A 427 -9.96 32.43 -18.38
CA GLU A 427 -10.77 33.64 -18.16
C GLU A 427 -12.03 33.63 -19.02
N ASN A 428 -13.12 34.29 -18.53
CA ASN A 428 -14.38 34.46 -19.26
C ASN A 428 -15.00 33.15 -19.78
N VAL A 429 -15.05 32.15 -18.91
CA VAL A 429 -15.65 30.86 -19.25
C VAL A 429 -17.17 30.95 -19.25
N ASP A 430 -17.79 30.47 -20.32
CA ASP A 430 -19.23 30.26 -20.45
C ASP A 430 -19.53 28.84 -20.99
N ASN A 431 -20.79 28.54 -21.25
CA ASN A 431 -21.20 27.23 -21.73
C ASN A 431 -20.75 26.91 -23.19
N SER A 432 -20.23 27.90 -23.92
CA SER A 432 -19.68 27.72 -25.28
C SER A 432 -18.19 27.32 -25.26
N PHE A 433 -17.56 27.23 -24.07
CA PHE A 433 -16.16 26.84 -23.95
C PHE A 433 -15.92 25.46 -24.55
N ASP A 434 -15.06 25.40 -25.55
CA ASP A 434 -14.69 24.14 -26.20
C ASP A 434 -13.60 23.40 -25.41
N PHE A 435 -13.99 22.32 -24.77
CA PHE A 435 -13.11 21.36 -24.11
C PHE A 435 -12.93 20.05 -24.88
N ASN A 436 -13.48 19.95 -26.09
CA ASN A 436 -13.45 18.77 -26.94
C ASN A 436 -12.12 18.61 -27.68
N VAL A 437 -11.03 18.62 -26.94
CA VAL A 437 -9.69 18.34 -27.47
C VAL A 437 -9.42 16.85 -27.58
N ALA A 438 -8.51 16.46 -28.47
CA ALA A 438 -8.05 15.06 -28.54
C ALA A 438 -7.43 14.60 -27.22
N ASP A 439 -7.54 13.32 -26.92
CA ASP A 439 -7.06 12.76 -25.64
C ASP A 439 -5.54 12.83 -25.50
N ASP A 440 -4.81 12.86 -26.60
CA ASP A 440 -3.35 13.02 -26.73
C ASP A 440 -2.89 14.46 -27.01
N ALA A 441 -3.82 15.42 -27.05
CA ALA A 441 -3.49 16.82 -27.24
C ALA A 441 -2.47 17.30 -26.18
N PRO A 442 -1.54 18.22 -26.51
CA PRO A 442 -0.56 18.73 -25.55
C PRO A 442 -1.18 19.57 -24.43
N THR A 443 -2.46 19.93 -24.57
CA THR A 443 -3.24 20.71 -23.59
C THR A 443 -4.44 19.92 -23.12
N GLY A 444 -4.67 19.93 -21.81
CA GLY A 444 -5.86 19.34 -21.18
C GLY A 444 -6.56 20.32 -20.24
N TYR A 445 -7.72 19.91 -19.73
CA TYR A 445 -8.58 20.74 -18.88
C TYR A 445 -9.12 19.95 -17.68
N ILE A 446 -9.27 20.64 -16.55
CA ILE A 446 -10.09 20.21 -15.41
C ILE A 446 -11.18 21.24 -15.23
N LEU A 447 -12.44 20.79 -15.22
CA LEU A 447 -13.61 21.66 -15.24
C LEU A 447 -14.46 21.49 -13.98
N GLU A 448 -15.06 22.56 -13.51
CA GLU A 448 -16.13 22.56 -12.52
C GLU A 448 -17.45 22.81 -13.26
N VAL A 449 -18.35 21.84 -13.23
CA VAL A 449 -19.57 21.85 -14.04
C VAL A 449 -20.80 21.49 -13.24
N ASP A 450 -21.96 21.92 -13.73
CA ASP A 450 -23.26 21.38 -13.37
C ASP A 450 -23.74 20.45 -14.47
N LEU A 451 -24.13 19.23 -14.08
CA LEU A 451 -24.67 18.22 -14.97
C LEU A 451 -26.06 17.80 -14.48
N ASP A 452 -27.02 17.73 -15.36
CA ASP A 452 -28.30 17.07 -15.11
C ASP A 452 -28.24 15.61 -15.52
N TYR A 453 -28.95 14.79 -14.75
CA TYR A 453 -29.10 13.36 -14.99
C TYR A 453 -30.54 13.07 -15.41
N PRO A 454 -30.85 12.98 -16.69
CA PRO A 454 -32.25 12.79 -17.16
C PRO A 454 -32.84 11.44 -16.72
N ASP A 455 -34.11 11.45 -16.33
CA ASP A 455 -34.84 10.27 -15.79
C ASP A 455 -34.88 9.08 -16.76
N HIS A 456 -34.90 9.34 -18.07
CA HIS A 456 -34.88 8.28 -19.09
C HIS A 456 -33.55 7.47 -19.13
N LEU A 457 -32.51 7.96 -18.49
CA LEU A 457 -31.22 7.26 -18.32
C LEU A 457 -31.19 6.40 -17.05
N HIS A 458 -32.11 6.60 -16.12
CA HIS A 458 -32.02 6.01 -14.78
C HIS A 458 -32.01 4.50 -14.81
N ASP A 459 -32.85 3.86 -15.62
CA ASP A 459 -32.86 2.39 -15.75
C ASP A 459 -31.54 1.89 -16.34
N LYS A 460 -31.08 2.45 -17.46
CA LYS A 460 -29.83 2.07 -18.12
C LYS A 460 -28.58 2.31 -17.27
N HIS A 461 -28.57 3.37 -16.48
CA HIS A 461 -27.40 3.76 -15.69
C HIS A 461 -27.48 3.30 -14.22
N SER A 462 -28.58 2.66 -13.79
CA SER A 462 -28.77 2.26 -12.40
C SER A 462 -27.63 1.43 -11.84
N ASP A 463 -27.09 0.52 -12.60
CA ASP A 463 -26.03 -0.38 -12.14
C ASP A 463 -24.69 0.33 -11.98
N PHE A 464 -24.34 1.30 -12.84
CA PHE A 464 -23.04 1.97 -12.79
C PHE A 464 -23.10 3.46 -13.16
N PRO A 465 -23.79 4.31 -12.38
CA PRO A 465 -23.95 5.74 -12.68
C PRO A 465 -22.62 6.49 -12.87
N PHE A 466 -22.61 7.43 -13.80
CA PHE A 466 -21.48 8.33 -14.06
C PHE A 466 -21.28 9.36 -12.94
N CYS A 467 -20.13 9.99 -12.93
CA CYS A 467 -19.80 11.10 -12.05
C CYS A 467 -20.02 10.78 -10.54
N PRO A 468 -19.32 9.76 -9.97
CA PRO A 468 -19.45 9.43 -8.57
C PRO A 468 -19.11 10.61 -7.68
N GLU A 469 -19.81 10.75 -6.55
CA GLU A 469 -19.66 11.89 -5.64
C GLU A 469 -19.50 11.48 -4.17
N ARG A 470 -18.88 12.35 -3.37
CA ARG A 470 -18.83 12.18 -1.92
C ARG A 470 -20.07 12.85 -1.32
N SER A 471 -20.96 12.02 -0.82
CA SER A 471 -22.20 12.47 -0.18
C SER A 471 -22.55 11.60 1.02
N LYS A 472 -23.46 12.07 1.84
CA LYS A 472 -24.01 11.30 2.96
C LYS A 472 -25.15 10.46 2.43
N PRO A 473 -25.09 9.11 2.57
CA PRO A 473 -26.26 8.29 2.29
C PRO A 473 -27.43 8.73 3.17
N PRO A 474 -28.68 8.60 2.71
CA PRO A 474 -29.85 8.90 3.54
C PRO A 474 -29.79 8.22 4.90
N GLY A 475 -30.13 8.95 5.97
CA GLY A 475 -30.09 8.46 7.37
C GLY A 475 -28.69 8.36 8.00
N LEU A 476 -27.59 8.63 7.28
CA LEU A 476 -26.23 8.50 7.81
C LEU A 476 -25.49 9.84 7.98
N LYS A 477 -24.61 9.88 9.00
CA LYS A 477 -23.81 11.08 9.32
C LYS A 477 -22.48 11.15 8.55
N LYS A 478 -21.98 10.01 8.04
CA LYS A 478 -20.64 9.91 7.40
C LYS A 478 -20.77 9.93 5.88
N GLU A 479 -19.94 10.75 5.24
CA GLU A 479 -19.82 10.77 3.78
C GLU A 479 -19.18 9.47 3.24
N LYS A 480 -19.67 9.03 2.10
CA LYS A 480 -19.14 7.92 1.31
C LYS A 480 -19.04 8.32 -0.15
N LEU A 481 -18.23 7.59 -0.91
CA LEU A 481 -18.26 7.70 -2.37
C LEU A 481 -19.45 6.90 -2.87
N LEU A 482 -20.39 7.59 -3.48
CA LEU A 482 -21.66 7.05 -4.02
C LEU A 482 -21.70 7.29 -5.53
N THR A 483 -22.35 6.37 -6.23
CA THR A 483 -22.79 6.53 -7.61
C THR A 483 -24.29 6.83 -7.59
N THR A 484 -24.66 8.10 -7.70
CA THR A 484 -26.06 8.55 -7.65
C THR A 484 -26.54 8.94 -9.03
N LEU A 485 -27.86 8.93 -9.21
CA LEU A 485 -28.55 9.47 -10.40
C LEU A 485 -29.06 10.90 -10.20
N LEU A 486 -28.66 11.51 -9.09
CA LEU A 486 -28.98 12.92 -8.79
C LEU A 486 -28.19 13.88 -9.71
N PRO A 487 -28.72 15.06 -10.01
CA PRO A 487 -27.99 16.12 -10.70
C PRO A 487 -26.67 16.44 -9.99
N LYS A 488 -25.61 16.65 -10.77
CA LYS A 488 -24.27 16.99 -10.24
C LYS A 488 -24.09 18.50 -10.24
N ARG A 489 -23.73 19.07 -9.09
CA ARG A 489 -23.55 20.52 -8.94
C ARG A 489 -22.12 20.84 -8.52
N LYS A 490 -21.50 21.81 -9.24
CA LYS A 490 -20.10 22.21 -9.07
C LYS A 490 -19.15 20.99 -9.01
N HIS A 491 -19.42 20.02 -9.90
CA HIS A 491 -18.67 18.78 -9.98
C HIS A 491 -17.34 19.03 -10.72
N VAL A 492 -16.22 18.76 -10.04
CA VAL A 492 -14.89 18.94 -10.60
C VAL A 492 -14.41 17.61 -11.19
N LEU A 493 -14.06 17.60 -12.49
CA LEU A 493 -13.59 16.42 -13.19
C LEU A 493 -12.65 16.73 -14.35
N HIS A 494 -11.93 15.72 -14.80
CA HIS A 494 -11.07 15.77 -15.96
C HIS A 494 -11.90 15.82 -17.28
N TYR A 495 -11.46 16.57 -18.29
CA TYR A 495 -12.21 16.75 -19.54
C TYR A 495 -12.58 15.42 -20.23
N ARG A 496 -11.73 14.39 -20.18
CA ARG A 496 -12.04 13.08 -20.77
C ARG A 496 -13.24 12.41 -20.09
N ALA A 497 -13.32 12.48 -18.77
CA ALA A 497 -14.46 11.95 -18.00
C ALA A 497 -15.74 12.75 -18.29
N LEU A 498 -15.64 14.06 -18.49
CA LEU A 498 -16.77 14.90 -18.88
C LEU A 498 -17.27 14.56 -20.28
N LYS A 499 -16.38 14.43 -21.26
CA LYS A 499 -16.73 14.00 -22.63
C LYS A 499 -17.49 12.68 -22.63
N GLN A 500 -16.99 11.69 -21.87
CA GLN A 500 -17.63 10.38 -21.76
C GLN A 500 -19.02 10.46 -21.11
N ALA A 501 -19.17 11.23 -20.03
CA ALA A 501 -20.46 11.41 -19.37
C ALA A 501 -21.50 12.04 -20.31
N ILE A 502 -21.13 13.07 -21.07
CA ILE A 502 -22.00 13.73 -22.06
C ILE A 502 -22.33 12.78 -23.23
N ALA A 503 -21.35 12.05 -23.73
CA ALA A 503 -21.56 11.06 -24.80
C ALA A 503 -22.59 9.97 -24.40
N ASN A 504 -22.68 9.69 -23.07
CA ASN A 504 -23.66 8.76 -22.49
C ASN A 504 -24.96 9.45 -22.02
N GLY A 505 -25.23 10.69 -22.43
CA GLY A 505 -26.53 11.34 -22.30
C GLY A 505 -26.68 12.28 -21.11
N LEU A 506 -25.68 12.47 -20.24
CA LEU A 506 -25.76 13.51 -19.22
C LEU A 506 -25.77 14.90 -19.88
N VAL A 507 -26.56 15.81 -19.33
CA VAL A 507 -26.75 17.15 -19.90
C VAL A 507 -25.85 18.16 -19.18
N LEU A 508 -24.93 18.79 -19.90
CA LEU A 508 -24.11 19.88 -19.38
C LEU A 508 -24.96 21.15 -19.26
N VAL A 509 -25.24 21.56 -18.03
CA VAL A 509 -26.07 22.74 -17.70
C VAL A 509 -25.21 23.98 -17.60
N LYS A 510 -24.06 23.90 -16.92
CA LYS A 510 -23.21 25.06 -16.68
C LYS A 510 -21.73 24.68 -16.49
N ILE A 511 -20.85 25.48 -17.09
CA ILE A 511 -19.42 25.48 -16.77
C ILE A 511 -19.13 26.66 -15.85
N HIS A 512 -18.56 26.40 -14.67
CA HIS A 512 -18.27 27.43 -13.67
C HIS A 512 -16.83 27.93 -13.77
N ARG A 513 -15.86 27.00 -13.79
CA ARG A 513 -14.43 27.31 -13.82
C ARG A 513 -13.66 26.22 -14.55
N VAL A 514 -12.57 26.63 -15.19
CA VAL A 514 -11.70 25.74 -15.94
C VAL A 514 -10.23 26.01 -15.61
N ILE A 515 -9.50 24.96 -15.29
CA ILE A 515 -8.03 24.98 -15.26
C ILE A 515 -7.53 24.35 -16.56
N LYS A 516 -6.70 25.11 -17.29
CA LYS A 516 -5.90 24.63 -18.41
C LYS A 516 -4.54 24.16 -17.91
N PHE A 517 -3.98 23.07 -18.49
CA PHE A 517 -2.64 22.55 -18.19
C PHE A 517 -1.97 21.97 -19.43
N GLU A 518 -0.66 21.81 -19.36
CA GLU A 518 0.14 21.07 -20.33
C GLU A 518 0.25 19.60 -19.89
N GLN A 519 0.13 18.67 -20.86
CA GLN A 519 0.18 17.23 -20.59
C GLN A 519 1.05 16.49 -21.60
N SER A 520 1.60 15.37 -21.17
CA SER A 520 2.36 14.43 -22.02
C SER A 520 2.41 13.05 -21.36
N THR A 521 2.91 12.06 -22.10
CA THR A 521 3.08 10.67 -21.59
C THR A 521 4.38 10.49 -20.79
N TRP A 522 4.77 11.48 -19.98
CA TRP A 522 6.06 11.53 -19.27
C TRP A 522 6.31 10.35 -18.34
N LEU A 523 5.25 9.73 -17.80
CA LEU A 523 5.37 8.59 -16.87
C LEU A 523 5.43 7.23 -17.59
N LYS A 524 5.06 7.19 -18.89
CA LYS A 524 4.95 5.95 -19.67
C LYS A 524 6.23 5.11 -19.65
N SER A 525 7.39 5.71 -19.86
CA SER A 525 8.67 5.02 -19.91
C SER A 525 8.99 4.26 -18.62
N TYR A 526 8.69 4.83 -17.47
CA TYR A 526 8.89 4.20 -16.17
C TYR A 526 7.91 3.02 -15.94
N ILE A 527 6.64 3.20 -16.30
CA ILE A 527 5.63 2.15 -16.17
C ILE A 527 5.92 0.97 -17.09
N ASP A 528 6.29 1.26 -18.35
CA ASP A 528 6.66 0.23 -19.33
C ASP A 528 7.91 -0.53 -18.89
N PHE A 529 8.93 0.15 -18.35
CA PHE A 529 10.12 -0.49 -17.79
C PHE A 529 9.75 -1.49 -16.68
N ASN A 530 9.00 -1.07 -15.69
CA ASN A 530 8.59 -1.94 -14.57
C ASN A 530 7.69 -3.09 -15.04
N THR A 531 6.81 -2.84 -16.01
CA THR A 531 5.89 -3.86 -16.57
C THR A 531 6.68 -4.91 -17.35
N THR A 532 7.67 -4.50 -18.14
CA THR A 532 8.56 -5.41 -18.87
C THR A 532 9.38 -6.25 -17.89
N GLN A 533 10.00 -5.64 -16.90
CA GLN A 533 10.74 -6.36 -15.86
C GLN A 533 9.83 -7.36 -15.12
N ARG A 534 8.59 -6.97 -14.79
CA ARG A 534 7.61 -7.84 -14.14
C ARG A 534 7.19 -9.03 -14.99
N THR A 535 7.12 -8.86 -16.32
CA THR A 535 6.79 -9.95 -17.24
C THR A 535 7.94 -10.97 -17.31
N ASN A 536 9.19 -10.50 -17.22
CA ASN A 536 10.41 -11.32 -17.26
C ASN A 536 10.85 -11.82 -15.88
N ALA A 537 10.20 -11.39 -14.79
CA ALA A 537 10.59 -11.75 -13.44
C ALA A 537 10.46 -13.26 -13.20
N SER A 538 11.51 -13.86 -12.65
CA SER A 538 11.62 -15.30 -12.40
C SER A 538 10.79 -15.76 -11.20
N ASN A 539 10.61 -14.89 -10.21
CA ASN A 539 9.94 -15.21 -8.94
C ASN A 539 8.81 -14.24 -8.58
N GLU A 540 7.91 -14.68 -7.70
CA GLU A 540 6.75 -13.89 -7.26
C GLU A 540 7.13 -12.64 -6.45
N PHE A 541 8.29 -12.65 -5.79
CA PHE A 541 8.77 -11.47 -5.07
C PHE A 541 9.06 -10.30 -6.02
N GLU A 542 9.83 -10.54 -7.08
CA GLU A 542 10.12 -9.52 -8.09
C GLU A 542 8.85 -9.01 -8.77
N LYS A 543 7.93 -9.92 -9.12
CA LYS A 543 6.63 -9.57 -9.70
C LYS A 543 5.82 -8.65 -8.79
N ASN A 544 5.81 -8.93 -7.48
CA ASN A 544 5.07 -8.13 -6.50
C ASN A 544 5.77 -6.80 -6.21
N LEU A 545 7.10 -6.78 -6.12
CA LEU A 545 7.88 -5.56 -5.96
C LEU A 545 7.62 -4.61 -7.15
N LEU A 546 7.73 -5.08 -8.38
CA LEU A 546 7.55 -4.27 -9.59
C LEU A 546 6.09 -3.78 -9.74
N LYS A 547 5.10 -4.58 -9.32
CA LYS A 547 3.70 -4.13 -9.21
C LYS A 547 3.57 -2.99 -8.19
N LEU A 548 4.23 -3.11 -7.05
CA LEU A 548 4.21 -2.09 -6.01
C LEU A 548 4.93 -0.81 -6.47
N MET A 549 6.06 -0.95 -7.20
CA MET A 549 6.81 0.18 -7.76
C MET A 549 5.96 1.02 -8.71
N ASN A 550 5.08 0.42 -9.49
CA ASN A 550 4.12 1.16 -10.32
C ASN A 550 3.04 1.85 -9.47
N ASN A 551 2.35 1.10 -8.62
CA ASN A 551 1.17 1.63 -7.91
C ASN A 551 1.52 2.67 -6.83
N ALA A 552 2.71 2.59 -6.25
CA ALA A 552 3.12 3.51 -5.19
C ALA A 552 3.41 4.93 -5.69
N VAL A 553 3.77 5.12 -6.97
CA VAL A 553 3.92 6.46 -7.58
C VAL A 553 2.60 7.22 -7.48
N PHE A 554 1.51 6.63 -7.95
CA PHE A 554 0.18 7.20 -7.89
C PHE A 554 -0.22 7.60 -6.46
N GLY A 555 -0.05 6.69 -5.49
CA GLY A 555 -0.36 6.98 -4.08
C GLY A 555 0.42 8.17 -3.53
N LYS A 556 1.68 8.36 -3.95
CA LYS A 556 2.54 9.44 -3.48
C LYS A 556 2.14 10.82 -4.01
N THR A 557 1.56 10.90 -5.20
CA THR A 557 1.05 12.16 -5.75
C THR A 557 -0.11 12.74 -4.93
N MET A 558 -0.90 11.88 -4.28
CA MET A 558 -2.09 12.25 -3.50
C MET A 558 -1.89 12.11 -1.98
N GLU A 559 -0.65 12.07 -1.50
CA GLU A 559 -0.38 12.02 -0.06
C GLU A 559 -1.04 13.19 0.66
N ASN A 560 -1.96 12.89 1.58
CA ASN A 560 -2.68 13.92 2.31
C ASN A 560 -1.80 14.54 3.41
N VAL A 561 -1.07 15.59 3.03
CA VAL A 561 -0.12 16.29 3.93
C VAL A 561 -0.80 16.98 5.11
N ARG A 562 -2.11 17.26 5.04
CA ARG A 562 -2.87 17.87 6.16
C ARG A 562 -3.10 16.89 7.30
N LYS A 563 -3.08 15.57 7.03
CA LYS A 563 -3.27 14.52 8.05
C LYS A 563 -1.99 14.14 8.78
N HIS A 564 -0.85 14.70 8.43
CA HIS A 564 0.38 14.46 9.16
C HIS A 564 0.28 15.04 10.57
N VAL A 565 0.57 14.23 11.58
CA VAL A 565 0.58 14.63 12.99
C VAL A 565 1.99 15.03 13.43
N ASP A 566 2.10 15.94 14.40
CA ASP A 566 3.36 16.28 15.07
C ASP A 566 3.34 15.70 16.48
N ILE A 567 4.11 14.64 16.71
CA ILE A 567 4.19 13.96 18.00
C ILE A 567 5.62 14.06 18.51
N LYS A 568 5.75 14.54 19.76
CA LYS A 568 7.00 14.59 20.51
C LYS A 568 7.00 13.50 21.57
N LEU A 569 8.01 12.67 21.56
CA LEU A 569 8.28 11.68 22.59
C LEU A 569 9.27 12.28 23.56
N VAL A 570 8.89 12.40 24.82
CA VAL A 570 9.71 13.02 25.87
C VAL A 570 9.84 12.11 27.08
N THR A 571 11.02 12.17 27.72
CA THR A 571 11.39 11.32 28.86
C THR A 571 11.44 12.11 30.18
N LYS A 572 11.14 13.43 30.13
CA LYS A 572 11.15 14.31 31.31
C LYS A 572 9.86 15.12 31.36
N TRP A 573 9.36 15.38 32.56
CA TRP A 573 8.20 16.23 32.78
C TRP A 573 8.57 17.71 32.77
N GLU A 574 9.61 18.08 33.52
CA GLU A 574 10.03 19.45 33.76
C GLU A 574 11.03 19.94 32.70
N GLY A 575 11.22 21.25 32.69
CA GLY A 575 12.21 21.95 31.87
C GLY A 575 11.71 22.36 30.50
N ARG A 576 12.51 23.18 29.80
CA ARG A 576 12.18 23.81 28.50
C ARG A 576 11.72 22.83 27.43
N TYR A 577 12.19 21.59 27.47
CA TYR A 577 11.88 20.54 26.50
C TYR A 577 11.07 19.38 27.11
N GLY A 578 10.57 19.53 28.34
CA GLY A 578 9.76 18.56 29.05
C GLY A 578 8.32 18.50 28.57
N ALA A 579 7.56 17.54 29.11
CA ALA A 579 6.16 17.36 28.77
C ALA A 579 5.31 18.58 29.12
N GLU A 580 5.54 19.20 30.28
CA GLU A 580 4.82 20.42 30.73
C GLU A 580 4.95 21.56 29.76
N ALA A 581 6.18 21.85 29.30
CA ALA A 581 6.44 22.92 28.34
C ALA A 581 5.78 22.66 26.98
N LEU A 582 5.61 21.40 26.57
CA LEU A 582 4.92 21.03 25.34
C LEU A 582 3.39 21.09 25.50
N ILE A 583 2.88 20.69 26.67
CA ILE A 583 1.44 20.75 27.00
C ILE A 583 0.97 22.20 27.12
N ALA A 584 1.81 23.09 27.63
CA ALA A 584 1.52 24.53 27.75
C ALA A 584 1.50 25.26 26.39
N LYS A 585 1.90 24.65 25.30
CA LYS A 585 1.90 25.30 23.97
C LYS A 585 0.46 25.53 23.46
N PRO A 586 0.17 26.67 22.79
CA PRO A 586 -1.13 26.96 22.24
C PRO A 586 -1.64 25.91 21.22
N ASN A 587 -0.72 25.25 20.53
CA ASN A 587 -1.02 24.20 19.56
C ASN A 587 -1.08 22.78 20.16
N PHE A 588 -1.11 22.65 21.49
CA PHE A 588 -1.32 21.35 22.15
C PHE A 588 -2.65 20.73 21.70
N HIS A 589 -2.61 19.44 21.37
CA HIS A 589 -3.81 18.68 21.02
C HIS A 589 -4.18 17.64 22.09
N SER A 590 -3.24 16.74 22.39
CA SER A 590 -3.47 15.65 23.32
C SER A 590 -2.16 15.00 23.77
N ARG A 591 -2.22 14.19 24.83
CA ARG A 591 -1.08 13.43 25.32
C ARG A 591 -1.42 11.96 25.53
N ALA A 592 -0.40 11.09 25.56
CA ALA A 592 -0.46 9.74 26.08
C ALA A 592 0.71 9.54 27.03
N ILE A 593 0.42 9.10 28.24
CA ILE A 593 1.42 8.80 29.27
C ILE A 593 1.59 7.29 29.22
N PHE A 594 2.77 6.81 28.84
CA PHE A 594 3.08 5.39 28.78
C PHE A 594 3.55 4.89 30.15
N ASN A 595 4.43 5.66 30.78
CA ASN A 595 4.90 5.47 32.15
C ASN A 595 5.49 6.79 32.70
N GLU A 596 6.12 6.76 33.87
CA GLU A 596 6.70 7.94 34.54
C GLU A 596 7.77 8.65 33.68
N ASN A 597 8.50 7.89 32.86
CA ASN A 597 9.63 8.38 32.10
C ASN A 597 9.36 8.43 30.58
N LEU A 598 8.13 8.24 30.13
CA LEU A 598 7.83 8.24 28.70
C LEU A 598 6.43 8.81 28.41
N VAL A 599 6.38 9.95 27.76
CA VAL A 599 5.15 10.67 27.40
C VAL A 599 5.18 11.04 25.92
N ALA A 600 4.13 10.73 25.18
CA ALA A 600 3.90 11.27 23.83
C ALA A 600 2.98 12.49 23.92
N VAL A 601 3.42 13.61 23.38
CA VAL A 601 2.64 14.86 23.29
C VAL A 601 2.36 15.13 21.81
N GLU A 602 1.08 15.15 21.44
CA GLU A 602 0.61 15.49 20.13
C GLU A 602 0.33 16.99 20.04
N LEU A 603 0.95 17.62 19.06
CA LEU A 603 0.79 19.04 18.76
C LEU A 603 0.07 19.18 17.39
N ARG A 604 -0.79 20.19 17.26
CA ARG A 604 -1.33 20.58 15.95
C ARG A 604 -0.20 21.17 15.12
N LYS A 605 -0.12 20.77 13.86
CA LYS A 605 0.85 21.38 12.94
C LYS A 605 0.52 22.85 12.73
N MET A 606 1.52 23.72 12.89
CA MET A 606 1.38 25.16 12.65
C MET A 606 1.40 25.48 11.16
N GLU A 607 2.12 24.70 10.34
CA GLU A 607 2.23 24.88 8.91
C GLU A 607 2.06 23.55 8.18
N VAL A 608 1.36 23.57 7.04
CA VAL A 608 1.25 22.45 6.09
C VAL A 608 1.78 22.90 4.74
N LEU A 609 2.83 22.24 4.28
CA LEU A 609 3.46 22.50 2.99
C LEU A 609 2.74 21.71 1.90
N MET A 610 2.12 22.40 0.94
CA MET A 610 1.46 21.80 -0.22
C MET A 610 2.47 21.54 -1.34
N ASN A 611 3.21 20.43 -1.22
CA ASN A 611 4.31 20.06 -2.13
C ASN A 611 4.08 18.75 -2.88
N LYS A 612 2.82 18.39 -3.10
CA LYS A 612 2.45 17.21 -3.89
C LYS A 612 1.77 17.60 -5.19
N PRO A 613 2.08 16.93 -6.31
CA PRO A 613 1.42 17.15 -7.59
C PRO A 613 0.05 16.46 -7.62
N VAL A 614 -0.88 16.93 -6.79
CA VAL A 614 -2.21 16.30 -6.57
C VAL A 614 -3.05 16.19 -7.84
N TYR A 615 -2.79 17.03 -8.83
CA TYR A 615 -3.43 17.02 -10.14
C TYR A 615 -3.13 15.74 -10.93
N VAL A 616 -1.92 15.15 -10.77
CA VAL A 616 -1.59 13.85 -11.37
C VAL A 616 -2.52 12.77 -10.82
N GLY A 617 -2.68 12.76 -9.49
CA GLY A 617 -3.55 11.79 -8.83
C GLY A 617 -5.02 11.93 -9.22
N LEU A 618 -5.55 13.16 -9.36
CA LEU A 618 -6.90 13.41 -9.88
C LEU A 618 -7.06 12.86 -11.30
N THR A 619 -6.11 13.18 -12.19
CA THR A 619 -6.14 12.73 -13.59
C THR A 619 -6.10 11.21 -13.68
N VAL A 620 -5.19 10.54 -12.95
CA VAL A 620 -5.11 9.07 -12.94
C VAL A 620 -6.43 8.44 -12.45
N LEU A 621 -7.07 9.01 -11.41
CA LEU A 621 -8.34 8.51 -10.89
C LEU A 621 -9.50 8.68 -11.89
N ASP A 622 -9.59 9.81 -12.58
CA ASP A 622 -10.68 10.05 -13.52
C ASP A 622 -10.47 9.28 -14.82
N VAL A 623 -9.25 9.30 -15.38
CA VAL A 623 -8.91 8.53 -16.58
C VAL A 623 -9.04 7.02 -16.35
N SER A 624 -8.68 6.51 -15.17
CA SER A 624 -8.90 5.08 -14.87
C SER A 624 -10.39 4.69 -14.92
N LYS A 625 -11.28 5.58 -14.46
CA LYS A 625 -12.73 5.33 -14.53
C LYS A 625 -13.24 5.31 -15.97
N THR A 626 -12.66 6.12 -16.88
CA THR A 626 -13.12 6.10 -18.28
C THR A 626 -12.94 4.73 -18.92
N LEU A 627 -11.84 4.01 -18.64
CA LEU A 627 -11.64 2.66 -19.16
C LEU A 627 -12.72 1.68 -18.68
N ILE A 628 -13.07 1.74 -17.39
CA ILE A 628 -14.07 0.84 -16.82
C ILE A 628 -15.48 1.18 -17.33
N TYR A 629 -15.79 2.48 -17.49
CA TYR A 629 -17.04 2.91 -18.10
C TYR A 629 -17.12 2.55 -19.59
N ASP A 630 -16.05 2.71 -20.38
CA ASP A 630 -15.98 2.25 -21.78
C ASP A 630 -16.25 0.76 -21.89
N PHE A 631 -15.63 -0.06 -21.01
CA PHE A 631 -15.88 -1.49 -21.03
C PHE A 631 -17.35 -1.81 -20.71
N HIS A 632 -17.94 -1.16 -19.69
CA HIS A 632 -19.33 -1.40 -19.32
C HIS A 632 -20.33 -0.89 -20.36
N TYR A 633 -20.25 0.39 -20.77
CA TYR A 633 -21.24 1.04 -21.62
C TYR A 633 -21.00 0.80 -23.11
N ASP A 634 -19.74 0.97 -23.58
CA ASP A 634 -19.44 0.95 -25.01
C ASP A 634 -19.17 -0.47 -25.53
N TYR A 635 -18.81 -1.41 -24.65
CA TYR A 635 -18.63 -2.80 -25.02
C TYR A 635 -19.75 -3.71 -24.50
N MET A 636 -19.89 -3.87 -23.19
CA MET A 636 -20.82 -4.88 -22.62
C MET A 636 -22.28 -4.58 -22.92
N LEU A 637 -22.76 -3.36 -22.66
CA LEU A 637 -24.17 -2.97 -22.91
C LEU A 637 -24.50 -2.89 -24.41
N ASN A 638 -23.54 -2.53 -25.27
CA ASN A 638 -23.76 -2.56 -26.71
C ASN A 638 -23.83 -3.97 -27.28
N LYS A 639 -23.09 -4.93 -26.66
CA LYS A 639 -23.07 -6.32 -27.13
C LYS A 639 -24.25 -7.14 -26.63
N TYR A 640 -24.71 -6.92 -25.39
CA TYR A 640 -25.68 -7.83 -24.74
C TYR A 640 -27.03 -7.22 -24.44
N ASP A 641 -27.22 -5.93 -24.65
CA ASP A 641 -28.44 -5.20 -24.27
C ASP A 641 -28.68 -5.15 -22.74
N GLU A 642 -29.34 -4.08 -22.26
CA GLU A 642 -29.57 -3.86 -20.80
C GLU A 642 -30.44 -4.92 -20.13
N LYS A 643 -31.35 -5.56 -20.90
CA LYS A 643 -32.26 -6.64 -20.40
C LYS A 643 -31.53 -7.98 -20.21
N LYS A 644 -30.38 -8.14 -20.84
CA LYS A 644 -29.62 -9.40 -20.85
C LYS A 644 -28.34 -9.32 -20.01
N LEU A 645 -27.97 -8.13 -19.56
CA LEU A 645 -26.77 -7.85 -18.78
C LEU A 645 -27.15 -7.27 -17.43
N LYS A 646 -26.69 -7.89 -16.34
CA LYS A 646 -26.76 -7.32 -15.00
C LYS A 646 -25.34 -7.19 -14.43
N LEU A 647 -24.98 -6.00 -13.95
CA LEU A 647 -23.78 -5.85 -13.15
C LEU A 647 -24.11 -6.25 -11.71
N LEU A 648 -23.43 -7.26 -11.19
CA LEU A 648 -23.65 -7.78 -9.85
C LEU A 648 -22.79 -7.00 -8.83
N TYR A 649 -21.52 -6.79 -9.18
CA TYR A 649 -20.55 -6.19 -8.27
C TYR A 649 -19.44 -5.47 -9.03
N THR A 650 -18.94 -4.38 -8.47
CA THR A 650 -17.72 -3.70 -8.93
C THR A 650 -16.84 -3.28 -7.78
N ASP A 651 -15.51 -3.34 -7.96
CA ASP A 651 -14.52 -2.83 -7.00
C ASP A 651 -13.31 -2.24 -7.72
N THR A 652 -13.44 -0.98 -8.14
CA THR A 652 -12.38 -0.16 -8.77
C THR A 652 -12.00 -0.64 -10.18
N ASP A 653 -11.38 -1.78 -10.30
CA ASP A 653 -10.81 -2.40 -11.50
C ASP A 653 -11.53 -3.70 -11.90
N SER A 654 -12.45 -4.16 -11.07
CA SER A 654 -13.15 -5.44 -11.30
C SER A 654 -14.66 -5.28 -11.46
N LEU A 655 -15.24 -6.15 -12.30
CA LEU A 655 -16.65 -6.19 -12.65
C LEU A 655 -17.13 -7.63 -12.65
N ILE A 656 -18.22 -7.92 -11.92
CA ILE A 656 -18.89 -9.22 -11.96
C ILE A 656 -20.23 -9.04 -12.63
N TYR A 657 -20.48 -9.78 -13.72
CA TYR A 657 -21.70 -9.73 -14.51
C TYR A 657 -22.48 -11.03 -14.48
N GLU A 658 -23.78 -10.93 -14.51
CA GLU A 658 -24.67 -11.97 -15.04
C GLU A 658 -25.05 -11.60 -16.47
N ILE A 659 -24.87 -12.53 -17.42
CA ILE A 659 -25.07 -12.30 -18.84
C ILE A 659 -25.96 -13.42 -19.42
N LYS A 660 -27.06 -13.04 -20.04
CA LYS A 660 -27.92 -13.97 -20.82
C LYS A 660 -27.47 -13.94 -22.27
N CYS A 661 -26.74 -14.95 -22.70
CA CYS A 661 -26.27 -15.08 -24.09
C CYS A 661 -26.11 -16.58 -24.45
N SER A 662 -25.89 -16.87 -25.73
CA SER A 662 -25.65 -18.22 -26.20
C SER A 662 -24.37 -18.83 -25.69
N ASP A 663 -23.25 -18.08 -25.77
CA ASP A 663 -21.94 -18.50 -25.28
C ASP A 663 -20.99 -17.30 -25.10
N ILE A 664 -20.73 -16.91 -23.85
CA ILE A 664 -19.80 -15.79 -23.50
C ILE A 664 -18.35 -16.11 -23.91
N TYR A 665 -17.94 -17.39 -23.84
CA TYR A 665 -16.56 -17.77 -24.17
C TYR A 665 -16.31 -17.71 -25.69
N ALA A 666 -17.30 -17.99 -26.50
CA ALA A 666 -17.25 -17.76 -27.95
C ALA A 666 -17.14 -16.27 -28.27
N ASP A 667 -17.88 -15.42 -27.56
CA ASP A 667 -17.81 -13.97 -27.66
C ASP A 667 -16.44 -13.42 -27.25
N MET A 668 -15.89 -13.88 -26.14
CA MET A 668 -14.54 -13.51 -25.68
C MET A 668 -13.45 -13.92 -26.70
N LYS A 669 -13.61 -15.09 -27.31
CA LYS A 669 -12.68 -15.56 -28.35
C LYS A 669 -12.74 -14.68 -29.59
N GLN A 670 -13.93 -14.25 -29.99
CA GLN A 670 -14.12 -13.33 -31.12
C GLN A 670 -13.46 -11.96 -30.84
N ASP A 671 -13.62 -11.45 -29.60
CA ASP A 671 -13.15 -10.15 -29.17
C ASP A 671 -11.84 -10.24 -28.36
N ILE A 672 -10.99 -11.22 -28.69
CA ILE A 672 -9.78 -11.59 -27.92
C ILE A 672 -8.87 -10.40 -27.62
N MET A 673 -8.88 -9.35 -28.46
CA MET A 673 -8.06 -8.13 -28.28
C MET A 673 -8.47 -7.30 -27.04
N LYS A 674 -9.62 -7.57 -26.44
CA LYS A 674 -10.10 -6.90 -25.22
C LYS A 674 -9.75 -7.67 -23.94
N PHE A 675 -9.27 -8.92 -24.07
CA PHE A 675 -9.11 -9.83 -22.95
C PHE A 675 -7.67 -10.32 -22.80
N ASP A 676 -7.24 -10.48 -21.56
CA ASP A 676 -6.04 -11.23 -21.18
C ASP A 676 -6.44 -12.67 -20.80
N THR A 677 -6.17 -13.59 -21.70
CA THR A 677 -6.49 -15.03 -21.55
C THR A 677 -5.23 -15.86 -21.30
N SER A 678 -4.12 -15.24 -20.92
CA SER A 678 -2.81 -15.90 -20.78
C SER A 678 -2.77 -16.99 -19.69
N ASP A 679 -3.69 -16.94 -18.73
CA ASP A 679 -3.77 -17.90 -17.63
C ASP A 679 -4.83 -19.00 -17.87
N TYR A 680 -5.48 -19.02 -19.05
CA TYR A 680 -6.37 -20.13 -19.44
C TYR A 680 -5.57 -21.43 -19.64
N PRO A 681 -6.12 -22.59 -19.29
CA PRO A 681 -5.50 -23.87 -19.63
C PRO A 681 -5.26 -24.01 -21.15
N VAL A 682 -4.15 -24.58 -21.56
CA VAL A 682 -3.81 -24.78 -22.99
C VAL A 682 -4.91 -25.55 -23.72
N ASN A 683 -5.47 -26.57 -23.06
CA ASN A 683 -6.56 -27.41 -23.61
C ASN A 683 -7.88 -27.06 -22.90
N ASN A 684 -8.29 -25.79 -22.95
CA ASN A 684 -9.59 -25.38 -22.38
C ASN A 684 -10.77 -25.79 -23.33
N VAL A 685 -11.92 -26.09 -22.74
CA VAL A 685 -13.11 -26.56 -23.47
C VAL A 685 -13.70 -25.52 -24.45
N TYR A 686 -13.32 -24.25 -24.29
CA TYR A 686 -13.79 -23.14 -25.12
C TYR A 686 -12.92 -22.93 -26.37
N ASN A 687 -11.77 -23.60 -26.48
CA ASN A 687 -10.75 -23.35 -27.50
C ASN A 687 -10.31 -21.87 -27.57
N ILE A 688 -10.25 -21.18 -26.42
CA ILE A 688 -9.70 -19.80 -26.30
C ILE A 688 -8.17 -19.89 -26.28
N PRO A 689 -7.44 -19.14 -27.13
CA PRO A 689 -5.98 -19.14 -27.12
C PRO A 689 -5.45 -18.39 -25.90
N GLN A 690 -4.27 -18.77 -25.41
CA GLN A 690 -3.52 -17.99 -24.45
C GLN A 690 -2.97 -16.73 -25.14
N ALA A 691 -3.45 -15.55 -24.75
CA ALA A 691 -3.12 -14.29 -25.40
C ALA A 691 -3.02 -13.12 -24.41
N ASN A 692 -2.35 -12.06 -24.85
CA ASN A 692 -2.34 -10.72 -24.24
C ASN A 692 -1.85 -10.66 -22.79
N LYS A 693 -0.86 -11.48 -22.42
CA LYS A 693 -0.34 -11.59 -21.05
C LYS A 693 0.04 -10.24 -20.46
N LYS A 694 -0.67 -9.82 -19.41
CA LYS A 694 -0.42 -8.61 -18.60
C LYS A 694 -0.39 -7.28 -19.39
N ILE A 695 -1.04 -7.22 -20.55
CA ILE A 695 -1.22 -5.95 -21.25
C ILE A 695 -2.09 -5.02 -20.38
N LEU A 696 -1.63 -3.80 -20.15
CA LEU A 696 -2.29 -2.82 -19.29
C LEU A 696 -3.70 -2.49 -19.81
N GLY A 697 -4.68 -2.50 -18.92
CA GLY A 697 -6.06 -2.11 -19.21
C GLY A 697 -6.93 -3.19 -19.86
N LEU A 698 -6.38 -4.32 -20.31
CA LEU A 698 -7.20 -5.43 -20.80
C LEU A 698 -7.88 -6.18 -19.66
N MET A 699 -9.07 -6.67 -19.91
CA MET A 699 -9.87 -7.42 -18.94
C MET A 699 -9.39 -8.85 -18.83
N LYS A 700 -9.12 -9.29 -17.63
CA LYS A 700 -8.74 -10.66 -17.30
C LYS A 700 -9.89 -11.36 -16.59
N ASP A 701 -10.18 -12.61 -16.97
CA ASP A 701 -11.08 -13.47 -16.20
C ASP A 701 -10.36 -13.99 -14.93
N GLU A 702 -10.81 -13.53 -13.76
CA GLU A 702 -10.27 -13.93 -12.45
C GLU A 702 -10.48 -15.42 -12.12
N CYS A 703 -11.40 -16.08 -12.83
CA CYS A 703 -11.64 -17.50 -12.67
C CYS A 703 -10.82 -18.37 -13.65
N ASN A 704 -10.06 -17.74 -14.57
CA ASN A 704 -9.17 -18.42 -15.52
C ASN A 704 -9.88 -19.53 -16.33
N GLY A 705 -11.09 -19.23 -16.81
CA GLY A 705 -11.93 -20.16 -17.61
C GLY A 705 -12.67 -21.21 -16.78
N LYS A 706 -12.68 -21.13 -15.46
CA LYS A 706 -13.55 -21.98 -14.62
C LYS A 706 -14.93 -21.37 -14.53
N ILE A 707 -15.95 -22.21 -14.57
CA ILE A 707 -17.34 -21.78 -14.54
C ILE A 707 -17.71 -21.21 -13.18
N VAL A 708 -18.21 -20.00 -13.16
CA VAL A 708 -18.87 -19.43 -11.99
C VAL A 708 -20.32 -19.86 -11.98
N THR A 709 -20.72 -20.59 -10.95
CA THR A 709 -22.06 -21.15 -10.82
C THR A 709 -23.04 -20.27 -10.08
N GLU A 710 -22.53 -19.53 -9.08
CA GLU A 710 -23.39 -18.73 -8.20
C GLU A 710 -22.63 -17.52 -7.63
N PHE A 711 -23.33 -16.40 -7.48
CA PHE A 711 -22.85 -15.18 -6.83
C PHE A 711 -23.82 -14.76 -5.72
N VAL A 712 -23.29 -14.33 -4.60
CA VAL A 712 -24.05 -13.63 -3.55
C VAL A 712 -23.24 -12.44 -3.02
N GLY A 713 -23.85 -11.26 -3.04
CA GLY A 713 -23.28 -10.03 -2.52
C GLY A 713 -24.18 -9.40 -1.47
N LEU A 714 -23.59 -8.90 -0.38
CA LEU A 714 -24.33 -8.20 0.66
C LEU A 714 -24.12 -6.68 0.54
N ARG A 715 -22.89 -6.27 0.30
CA ARG A 715 -22.47 -4.88 0.08
C ARG A 715 -21.01 -4.82 -0.38
N SER A 716 -20.52 -3.59 -0.61
CA SER A 716 -19.11 -3.36 -0.95
C SER A 716 -18.15 -4.17 -0.07
N LYS A 717 -17.30 -4.99 -0.69
CA LYS A 717 -16.26 -5.85 -0.08
C LYS A 717 -16.79 -6.95 0.86
N ILE A 718 -18.08 -7.31 0.73
CA ILE A 718 -18.69 -8.46 1.40
C ILE A 718 -19.52 -9.23 0.38
N TYR A 719 -18.93 -10.30 -0.17
CA TYR A 719 -19.54 -11.15 -1.19
C TYR A 719 -18.89 -12.54 -1.24
N SER A 720 -19.55 -13.49 -1.88
CA SER A 720 -19.00 -14.79 -2.17
C SER A 720 -19.36 -15.24 -3.60
N VAL A 721 -18.44 -15.98 -4.22
CA VAL A 721 -18.58 -16.52 -5.57
C VAL A 721 -18.31 -18.02 -5.50
N ARG A 722 -19.22 -18.82 -6.02
CA ARG A 722 -19.08 -20.27 -6.16
C ARG A 722 -18.54 -20.58 -7.55
N VAL A 723 -17.39 -21.26 -7.60
CA VAL A 723 -16.70 -21.61 -8.83
C VAL A 723 -16.59 -23.13 -8.91
N GLU A 724 -16.93 -23.72 -10.05
CA GLU A 724 -16.87 -25.16 -10.24
C GLU A 724 -15.43 -25.70 -10.11
N GLY A 725 -15.27 -26.77 -9.33
CA GLY A 725 -13.96 -27.39 -9.12
C GLY A 725 -12.88 -26.49 -8.49
N LYS A 726 -13.27 -25.43 -7.78
CA LYS A 726 -12.36 -24.51 -7.08
C LYS A 726 -12.90 -24.14 -5.70
N ASP A 727 -12.01 -23.77 -4.79
CA ASP A 727 -12.39 -23.14 -3.52
C ASP A 727 -13.25 -21.90 -3.76
N LEU A 728 -14.21 -21.67 -2.87
CA LEU A 728 -15.07 -20.48 -2.88
C LEU A 728 -14.24 -19.19 -2.80
N ILE A 729 -14.56 -18.22 -3.65
CA ILE A 729 -14.05 -16.86 -3.49
C ILE A 729 -14.94 -16.19 -2.43
N LYS A 730 -14.36 -15.85 -1.27
CA LYS A 730 -15.07 -15.25 -0.13
C LYS A 730 -14.40 -13.95 0.31
N LYS A 731 -15.17 -12.90 0.46
CA LYS A 731 -14.72 -11.61 0.98
C LYS A 731 -15.65 -11.12 2.09
N ALA A 732 -15.09 -10.80 3.25
CA ALA A 732 -15.80 -10.19 4.37
C ALA A 732 -14.92 -9.12 5.02
N LYS A 733 -15.04 -7.88 4.54
CA LYS A 733 -14.22 -6.75 5.00
C LYS A 733 -14.31 -6.56 6.50
N GLY A 734 -13.14 -6.55 7.16
CA GLY A 734 -13.04 -6.35 8.60
C GLY A 734 -13.00 -7.64 9.41
N VAL A 735 -13.13 -8.79 8.77
CA VAL A 735 -12.90 -10.11 9.35
C VAL A 735 -11.53 -10.62 8.89
N LYS A 736 -10.81 -11.35 9.73
CA LYS A 736 -9.54 -11.98 9.38
C LYS A 736 -9.74 -12.98 8.23
N ALA A 737 -8.77 -13.03 7.31
CA ALA A 737 -8.83 -13.91 6.13
C ALA A 737 -9.01 -15.39 6.53
N GLU A 738 -8.30 -15.87 7.57
CA GLU A 738 -8.44 -17.24 8.06
C GLU A 738 -9.85 -17.55 8.59
N VAL A 739 -10.46 -16.61 9.33
CA VAL A 739 -11.84 -16.75 9.82
C VAL A 739 -12.83 -16.78 8.65
N VAL A 740 -12.61 -15.93 7.63
CA VAL A 740 -13.42 -15.95 6.40
C VAL A 740 -13.28 -17.30 5.68
N LYS A 741 -12.04 -17.81 5.57
CA LYS A 741 -11.76 -19.08 4.91
C LYS A 741 -12.40 -20.27 5.61
N LYS A 742 -12.28 -20.37 6.95
CA LYS A 742 -12.67 -21.55 7.75
C LYS A 742 -14.09 -21.50 8.30
N ASN A 743 -14.58 -20.31 8.68
CA ASN A 743 -15.78 -20.17 9.51
C ASN A 743 -16.93 -19.43 8.82
N ILE A 744 -16.82 -19.13 7.55
CA ILE A 744 -17.88 -18.51 6.75
C ILE A 744 -17.99 -19.28 5.43
N ASP A 745 -19.20 -19.78 5.12
CA ASP A 745 -19.48 -20.47 3.88
C ASP A 745 -20.37 -19.64 2.93
N PHE A 746 -20.53 -20.06 1.68
CA PHE A 746 -21.41 -19.40 0.71
C PHE A 746 -22.83 -19.28 1.25
N ASP A 747 -23.33 -20.34 1.88
CA ASP A 747 -24.68 -20.41 2.40
C ASP A 747 -24.92 -19.45 3.58
N ASP A 748 -23.88 -19.07 4.33
CA ASP A 748 -23.96 -18.00 5.33
C ASP A 748 -24.31 -16.66 4.71
N TYR A 749 -23.75 -16.34 3.53
CA TYR A 749 -24.08 -15.10 2.80
C TYR A 749 -25.52 -15.16 2.29
N VAL A 750 -25.92 -16.28 1.69
CA VAL A 750 -27.30 -16.49 1.21
C VAL A 750 -28.29 -16.39 2.36
N TYR A 751 -28.00 -17.03 3.49
CA TYR A 751 -28.83 -16.96 4.70
C TYR A 751 -28.95 -15.53 5.21
N CYS A 752 -27.82 -14.81 5.30
CA CYS A 752 -27.79 -13.40 5.72
C CYS A 752 -28.64 -12.51 4.80
N LEU A 753 -28.55 -12.73 3.47
CA LEU A 753 -29.30 -11.98 2.48
C LEU A 753 -30.80 -12.23 2.56
N ARG A 754 -31.19 -13.51 2.49
CA ARG A 754 -32.63 -13.91 2.40
C ARG A 754 -33.39 -13.68 3.69
N ASN A 755 -32.73 -13.87 4.85
CA ASN A 755 -33.38 -13.74 6.16
C ASN A 755 -33.18 -12.34 6.79
N ILE A 756 -32.46 -11.44 6.11
CA ILE A 756 -32.13 -10.08 6.61
C ILE A 756 -31.51 -10.13 8.01
N LYS A 757 -30.66 -11.14 8.25
CA LYS A 757 -30.09 -11.42 9.59
C LYS A 757 -28.58 -11.26 9.62
N MET A 758 -28.08 -10.37 10.48
CA MET A 758 -26.67 -10.20 10.74
C MET A 758 -26.05 -11.45 11.36
N GLN A 759 -24.81 -11.77 10.99
CA GLN A 759 -24.05 -12.87 11.57
C GLN A 759 -22.75 -12.36 12.18
N SER A 760 -22.42 -12.83 13.38
CA SER A 760 -21.17 -12.52 14.08
C SER A 760 -20.18 -13.67 14.02
N ARG A 761 -18.89 -13.33 14.06
CA ARG A 761 -17.79 -14.32 14.17
C ARG A 761 -16.76 -13.85 15.20
N THR A 762 -16.18 -14.80 15.91
CA THR A 762 -15.08 -14.56 16.84
C THR A 762 -13.76 -14.61 16.11
N GLN A 763 -12.85 -13.72 16.45
CA GLN A 763 -11.49 -13.69 15.91
C GLN A 763 -10.49 -13.21 16.94
N TYR A 764 -9.23 -13.61 16.79
CA TYR A 764 -8.13 -13.15 17.61
C TYR A 764 -7.29 -12.13 16.84
N SER A 765 -6.79 -11.11 17.52
CA SER A 765 -5.95 -10.07 16.88
C SER A 765 -4.94 -9.51 17.87
N ILE A 766 -3.70 -9.33 17.42
CA ILE A 766 -2.67 -8.65 18.20
C ILE A 766 -2.93 -7.15 18.13
N ARG A 767 -2.96 -6.49 19.29
CA ARG A 767 -3.14 -5.04 19.42
C ARG A 767 -2.20 -4.50 20.49
N SER A 768 -1.87 -3.22 20.37
CA SER A 768 -1.17 -2.49 21.42
C SER A 768 -2.09 -1.45 22.05
N ASN A 769 -1.91 -1.20 23.32
CA ASN A 769 -2.51 -0.12 24.08
C ASN A 769 -1.46 0.41 25.06
N LEU A 770 -1.07 1.69 24.91
CA LEU A 770 0.00 2.32 25.70
C LEU A 770 1.31 1.50 25.68
N HIS A 771 1.71 1.05 24.49
CA HIS A 771 2.85 0.16 24.25
C HIS A 771 2.79 -1.24 24.91
N LYS A 772 1.68 -1.61 25.54
CA LYS A 772 1.45 -2.98 25.99
C LYS A 772 0.85 -3.78 24.86
N VAL A 773 1.57 -4.77 24.37
CA VAL A 773 1.11 -5.66 23.29
C VAL A 773 0.28 -6.80 23.87
N GLN A 774 -0.87 -7.07 23.26
CA GLN A 774 -1.85 -8.04 23.74
C GLN A 774 -2.50 -8.77 22.57
N THR A 775 -2.77 -10.07 22.74
CA THR A 775 -3.72 -10.79 21.89
C THR A 775 -5.12 -10.59 22.44
N LEU A 776 -6.01 -10.02 21.62
CA LEU A 776 -7.41 -9.79 21.94
C LEU A 776 -8.29 -10.82 21.24
N LYS A 777 -9.23 -11.41 21.99
CA LYS A 777 -10.36 -12.19 21.46
C LYS A 777 -11.53 -11.23 21.25
N GLN A 778 -12.07 -11.19 20.02
CA GLN A 778 -13.13 -10.24 19.63
C GLN A 778 -14.26 -10.96 18.89
N THR A 779 -15.49 -10.76 19.33
CA THR A 779 -16.70 -11.15 18.59
C THR A 779 -17.31 -9.92 17.95
N LYS A 780 -17.49 -9.96 16.63
CA LYS A 780 -18.04 -8.84 15.87
C LYS A 780 -18.87 -9.30 14.67
N ILE A 781 -19.73 -8.40 14.19
CA ILE A 781 -20.53 -8.64 12.99
C ILE A 781 -19.60 -8.88 11.80
N ALA A 782 -19.72 -10.06 11.21
CA ALA A 782 -18.96 -10.50 10.04
C ALA A 782 -19.74 -10.26 8.75
N LEU A 783 -21.02 -10.62 8.73
CA LEU A 783 -21.93 -10.44 7.60
C LEU A 783 -23.12 -9.57 8.02
N SER A 784 -23.53 -8.66 7.14
CA SER A 784 -24.65 -7.76 7.34
C SER A 784 -25.39 -7.55 6.01
N PRO A 785 -26.72 -7.69 5.97
CA PRO A 785 -27.52 -7.55 4.76
C PRO A 785 -27.76 -6.10 4.35
N TYR A 786 -27.42 -5.15 5.24
CA TYR A 786 -27.66 -3.72 5.02
C TYR A 786 -26.54 -3.09 4.19
N ASP A 787 -26.92 -2.40 3.11
CA ASP A 787 -26.02 -1.59 2.29
C ASP A 787 -26.50 -0.15 2.27
N ASP A 788 -25.63 0.76 2.63
CA ASP A 788 -25.90 2.19 2.67
C ASP A 788 -25.48 2.93 1.39
N LYS A 789 -24.87 2.23 0.44
CA LYS A 789 -24.47 2.81 -0.85
C LYS A 789 -25.56 2.74 -1.91
N ARG A 790 -26.54 1.89 -1.70
CA ARG A 790 -27.63 1.62 -2.63
C ARG A 790 -28.95 1.63 -1.90
N TYR A 791 -30.03 1.94 -2.60
CA TYR A 791 -31.39 1.71 -2.13
C TYR A 791 -31.74 0.22 -2.28
N LEU A 792 -32.14 -0.42 -1.18
CA LEU A 792 -32.49 -1.84 -1.17
C LEU A 792 -34.00 -2.00 -1.42
N ILE A 793 -34.37 -2.68 -2.52
CA ILE A 793 -35.76 -2.95 -2.85
C ILE A 793 -36.27 -4.05 -1.90
N GLU A 794 -37.41 -3.80 -1.23
CA GLU A 794 -38.01 -4.77 -0.32
C GLU A 794 -38.33 -6.10 -1.03
N LYS A 795 -38.02 -7.21 -0.35
CA LYS A 795 -38.27 -8.58 -0.83
C LYS A 795 -37.58 -8.92 -2.18
N SER A 796 -36.61 -8.09 -2.62
CA SER A 796 -35.84 -8.31 -3.83
C SER A 796 -34.35 -8.47 -3.51
N THR A 797 -33.60 -9.09 -4.43
CA THR A 797 -32.16 -9.11 -4.43
C THR A 797 -31.56 -7.96 -5.25
N ASP A 798 -32.36 -7.25 -6.01
CA ASP A 798 -31.95 -6.10 -6.80
C ASP A 798 -31.90 -4.83 -5.94
N THR A 799 -31.16 -3.84 -6.39
CA THR A 799 -31.01 -2.55 -5.73
C THR A 799 -31.12 -1.40 -6.73
N LEU A 800 -31.39 -0.19 -6.27
CA LEU A 800 -31.39 1.01 -7.11
C LEU A 800 -30.27 1.96 -6.68
N ALA A 801 -29.73 2.73 -7.62
CA ALA A 801 -28.86 3.85 -7.28
C ALA A 801 -29.67 4.95 -6.58
N TRP A 802 -29.07 5.59 -5.56
CA TRP A 802 -29.71 6.74 -4.94
C TRP A 802 -30.03 7.84 -5.96
N GLY A 803 -31.22 8.40 -5.88
CA GLY A 803 -31.73 9.37 -6.83
C GLY A 803 -32.44 8.77 -8.07
N HIS A 804 -32.64 7.46 -8.11
CA HIS A 804 -33.42 6.81 -9.15
C HIS A 804 -34.88 7.28 -9.05
N CYS A 805 -35.54 7.64 -10.18
CA CYS A 805 -36.93 8.13 -10.21
C CYS A 805 -37.92 7.16 -9.54
N LYS A 806 -37.74 5.85 -9.69
CA LYS A 806 -38.59 4.82 -9.05
C LYS A 806 -38.52 4.77 -7.52
N ILE A 807 -37.53 5.37 -6.86
CA ILE A 807 -37.48 5.41 -5.39
C ILE A 807 -38.62 6.25 -4.83
N ILE A 808 -38.93 7.39 -5.44
CA ILE A 808 -40.02 8.28 -5.01
C ILE A 808 -41.37 7.58 -5.14
N GLU A 809 -41.59 6.86 -6.26
CA GLU A 809 -42.81 6.07 -6.47
C GLU A 809 -43.04 4.98 -5.43
N ILE A 810 -41.96 4.31 -4.97
CA ILE A 810 -42.00 3.23 -3.98
C ILE A 810 -42.31 3.79 -2.58
N ASP A 811 -41.73 4.91 -2.21
CA ASP A 811 -41.96 5.56 -0.90
C ASP A 811 -43.39 6.11 -0.81
N ASP A 812 -43.95 6.66 -1.90
CA ASP A 812 -45.37 7.12 -1.95
C ASP A 812 -46.37 5.95 -1.88
N ASP A 813 -46.07 4.80 -2.46
CA ASP A 813 -46.90 3.59 -2.38
C ASP A 813 -46.93 2.99 -0.95
N ASP A 814 -45.84 3.09 -0.17
CA ASP A 814 -45.79 2.60 1.20
C ASP A 814 -46.48 3.56 2.19
N GLU A 815 -46.42 4.88 1.99
CA GLU A 815 -47.24 5.83 2.75
C GLU A 815 -48.74 5.63 2.51
N ASN A 816 -49.17 5.33 1.27
CA ASN A 816 -50.58 5.03 0.94
C ASN A 816 -51.10 3.68 1.48
N LYS A 817 -50.18 2.74 1.85
CA LYS A 817 -50.54 1.48 2.52
C LYS A 817 -50.65 1.59 4.04
N LEU A 818 -50.13 2.67 4.62
CA LEU A 818 -50.19 2.98 6.06
C LEU A 818 -51.34 3.92 6.44
N MET A 819 -52.13 4.47 5.46
CA MET A 819 -53.41 5.10 5.63
C MET A 819 -54.57 4.12 5.35
#